data_d58d4eb7af158a3d5a964d6d898181f5
#
_entry.id   d58d4eb7af158a3d5a964d6d898181f5
#
_cell.length_a   1.000
_cell.length_b   1.000
_cell.length_c   1.000
_cell.angle_alpha   90.00
_cell.angle_beta   90.00
_cell.angle_gamma   90.00
#
_symmetry.space_group_name_H-M   'P 1'
#
loop_
_entity.id
_entity.type
_entity.pdbx_description
1 polymer ?
#
loop_
_entity_poly.entity_id
_entity_poly.type
_entity_poly.pdbx_seq_one_letter_code
_entity_poly.pdbx_strand_id
1 'polypeptide(L)'
;MSSDLVEVLVPIPLMEKFSYLPPKNNTSLLKQGSRVLIPFGKRTLVGVVWSFSKKDSTDKRKYRHIVEVLDEAPLLDAHSINLAEWASRYYHYPLGEIIAYFFPPSIRKGKEAKFRESKYLELTSKGSFLQSEDLARAPIQQKLLALLKEKKEITLKSAQAFGISTTAINSLIEKGYINRFSRELSPYKKLENKKLLPSKKLNPEQKEAVKAINSARGKNITFLLDGITGSGKTEVYLQAIQEVVNQGKQALILIPEIGLAPQAEERFKEYFGDRVMSFHSAKNDREKVDAWLGASRGLVDIIIGTRSSVFLPMKNLGIIIVDEEHDLSFKQMDKFRYSARDMALYRAKLEKVPVVLASATPSLETLKNAEEDKYKVLKLSKRATGASLPTFQAVDLRGKELNEGLSKELLEATHLELSKGNQVLIFLNRRGYAPSMICKVCGWISNCDRCDALMTVHKNPFKLHCHHCEAQKTYPNKCQSCGSNDFLTYGFGTERIEEFLQGHFPEAMTLRIDSDSTRKKETLSEYFNEIRKGKPMILLGTQLLAKGHHFPDVTLVGIIDADSGLFSADFRGSERVAQLMTQVSGRAGRDKKPGRVILQSYCPDHPQIEEIITGSYEGFAKKLLEERKSSKIPPFTFQAKIFAESPKSLVSRDFILNLLNRANVDEKVKANVRLVGPLPSVMEKKSGVYRWELSIFSASRSNLHKFLDVMQSRLYDAKASKQVRWAIDVDPLSSI
;
A
#
# COMPACT_ATOMS: atom_id res chain seq x y z
N MET A 1 33.14 32.70 15.76
CA MET A 1 32.37 31.54 15.22
C MET A 1 31.70 32.02 13.96
N SER A 2 32.13 31.54 12.79
CA SER A 2 31.55 31.94 11.51
C SER A 2 30.06 31.61 11.51
N SER A 3 29.24 32.53 11.09
CA SER A 3 27.77 32.42 11.04
C SER A 3 27.37 31.39 9.96
N ASP A 4 27.48 30.10 10.31
CA ASP A 4 26.99 29.03 9.43
C ASP A 4 25.47 29.08 9.37
N LEU A 5 24.93 28.96 8.18
CA LEU A 5 23.50 28.85 7.93
C LEU A 5 23.09 27.37 7.99
N VAL A 6 21.89 27.16 8.45
CA VAL A 6 21.26 25.84 8.52
C VAL A 6 20.19 25.78 7.44
N GLU A 7 20.39 24.87 6.48
CA GLU A 7 19.41 24.60 5.44
C GLU A 7 18.35 23.64 5.97
N VAL A 8 17.11 24.08 5.99
CA VAL A 8 15.97 23.34 6.54
C VAL A 8 14.97 23.02 5.44
N LEU A 9 14.53 21.77 5.39
CA LEU A 9 13.40 21.33 4.56
C LEU A 9 12.09 21.46 5.34
N VAL A 10 11.09 22.00 4.67
CA VAL A 10 9.75 22.23 5.22
C VAL A 10 8.74 21.45 4.39
N PRO A 11 7.69 20.85 4.98
CA PRO A 11 6.68 20.07 4.25
C PRO A 11 5.69 20.99 3.50
N ILE A 12 6.19 21.66 2.48
CA ILE A 12 5.45 22.57 1.59
C ILE A 12 5.76 22.21 0.13
N PRO A 13 4.87 22.54 -0.83
CA PRO A 13 5.02 22.21 -2.24
C PRO A 13 6.01 23.12 -2.98
N LEU A 14 7.21 23.30 -2.43
CA LEU A 14 8.31 24.05 -3.02
C LEU A 14 9.56 23.19 -3.12
N MET A 15 10.34 23.38 -4.18
CA MET A 15 11.58 22.63 -4.41
C MET A 15 12.75 23.16 -3.59
N GLU A 16 12.61 24.32 -2.98
CA GLU A 16 13.67 25.06 -2.30
C GLU A 16 13.88 24.57 -0.86
N LYS A 17 15.10 24.76 -0.38
CA LYS A 17 15.49 24.70 1.03
C LYS A 17 15.43 26.11 1.62
N PHE A 18 15.25 26.20 2.92
CA PHE A 18 15.16 27.47 3.62
C PHE A 18 16.32 27.63 4.59
N SER A 19 17.03 28.75 4.49
CA SER A 19 18.21 29.05 5.30
C SER A 19 17.83 29.77 6.59
N TYR A 20 18.36 29.29 7.71
CA TYR A 20 18.14 29.83 9.05
C TYR A 20 19.47 29.98 9.79
N LEU A 21 19.51 30.87 10.78
CA LEU A 21 20.59 30.88 11.77
C LEU A 21 20.39 29.76 12.80
N PRO A 22 21.46 29.20 13.38
CA PRO A 22 21.35 28.24 14.47
C PRO A 22 20.48 28.74 15.62
N PRO A 23 19.88 27.89 16.43
CA PRO A 23 19.13 28.29 17.61
C PRO A 23 20.07 28.99 18.61
N LYS A 24 19.54 29.85 19.45
CA LYS A 24 20.34 30.56 20.49
C LYS A 24 20.84 29.57 21.57
N ASN A 25 20.07 28.54 21.84
CA ASN A 25 20.38 27.49 22.83
C ASN A 25 20.45 26.13 22.18
N ASN A 26 21.14 25.15 22.81
CA ASN A 26 21.20 23.75 22.38
C ASN A 26 21.75 23.53 20.95
N THR A 27 22.70 24.34 20.50
CA THR A 27 23.33 24.21 19.18
C THR A 27 24.05 22.86 18.99
N SER A 28 24.50 22.20 20.06
CA SER A 28 25.15 20.89 20.04
C SER A 28 24.22 19.76 19.54
N LEU A 29 22.90 19.91 19.68
CA LEU A 29 21.90 18.96 19.22
C LEU A 29 21.59 19.12 17.73
N LEU A 30 22.05 20.20 17.10
CA LEU A 30 21.76 20.53 15.71
C LEU A 30 22.60 19.65 14.77
N LYS A 31 22.00 18.64 14.22
CA LYS A 31 22.62 17.68 13.27
C LYS A 31 21.72 17.47 12.06
N GLN A 32 22.31 17.05 10.95
CA GLN A 32 21.54 16.64 9.77
C GLN A 32 20.55 15.53 10.15
N GLY A 33 19.29 15.66 9.71
CA GLY A 33 18.21 14.72 10.06
C GLY A 33 17.47 15.04 11.35
N SER A 34 17.90 16.05 12.16
CA SER A 34 17.17 16.52 13.34
C SER A 34 15.95 17.35 12.93
N ARG A 35 14.84 17.20 13.67
CA ARG A 35 13.67 18.07 13.49
C ARG A 35 13.88 19.39 14.25
N VAL A 36 13.45 20.46 13.63
CA VAL A 36 13.55 21.81 14.20
C VAL A 36 12.23 22.55 14.08
N LEU A 37 11.93 23.40 15.05
CA LEU A 37 10.83 24.35 14.99
C LEU A 37 11.37 25.65 14.41
N ILE A 38 10.79 26.11 13.31
CA ILE A 38 11.23 27.30 12.59
C ILE A 38 10.13 28.34 12.42
N PRO A 39 10.44 29.62 12.40
CA PRO A 39 9.48 30.67 12.04
C PRO A 39 9.28 30.68 10.52
N PHE A 40 8.04 30.52 10.05
CA PHE A 40 7.69 30.54 8.64
C PHE A 40 6.52 31.51 8.38
N GLY A 41 6.80 32.66 7.81
CA GLY A 41 5.83 33.73 7.72
C GLY A 41 5.34 34.20 9.10
N LYS A 42 4.04 34.10 9.34
CA LYS A 42 3.38 34.39 10.64
C LYS A 42 3.18 33.13 11.52
N ARG A 43 3.65 31.97 11.07
CA ARG A 43 3.45 30.67 11.75
C ARG A 43 4.79 30.06 12.13
N THR A 44 4.74 29.05 12.99
CA THR A 44 5.87 28.15 13.20
C THR A 44 5.57 26.82 12.51
N LEU A 45 6.59 26.22 11.89
CA LEU A 45 6.51 24.91 11.23
C LEU A 45 7.62 24.01 11.76
N VAL A 46 7.36 22.72 11.67
CA VAL A 46 8.39 21.71 11.91
C VAL A 46 9.09 21.44 10.58
N GLY A 47 10.40 21.67 10.56
CA GLY A 47 11.28 21.32 9.45
C GLY A 47 12.31 20.27 9.86
N VAL A 48 13.10 19.84 8.90
CA VAL A 48 14.21 18.89 9.10
C VAL A 48 15.49 19.54 8.62
N VAL A 49 16.51 19.54 9.46
CA VAL A 49 17.87 20.00 9.12
C VAL A 49 18.41 19.14 7.99
N TRP A 50 18.77 19.79 6.89
CA TRP A 50 19.22 19.07 5.68
C TRP A 50 20.71 19.19 5.44
N SER A 51 21.23 20.39 5.53
CA SER A 51 22.67 20.66 5.33
C SER A 51 23.08 21.95 6.05
N PHE A 52 24.37 22.20 6.08
CA PHE A 52 24.95 23.42 6.62
C PHE A 52 25.66 24.15 5.48
N SER A 53 25.54 25.49 5.43
CA SER A 53 26.19 26.35 4.47
C SER A 53 26.87 27.52 5.16
N LYS A 54 27.93 28.05 4.57
CA LYS A 54 28.55 29.28 5.05
C LYS A 54 27.74 30.46 4.54
N LYS A 55 27.53 31.45 5.38
CA LYS A 55 26.94 32.73 4.95
C LYS A 55 27.92 33.45 4.04
N ASP A 56 27.50 33.81 2.82
CA ASP A 56 28.28 34.62 1.93
C ASP A 56 28.41 36.03 2.55
N SER A 57 29.61 36.58 2.54
CA SER A 57 29.90 37.93 3.05
C SER A 57 29.13 39.03 2.28
N THR A 58 28.74 38.75 1.05
CA THR A 58 27.97 39.67 0.19
C THR A 58 26.46 39.57 0.39
N ASP A 59 25.99 38.55 1.14
CA ASP A 59 24.55 38.32 1.33
C ASP A 59 23.94 39.24 2.37
N LYS A 60 23.16 40.23 1.90
CA LYS A 60 22.45 41.21 2.71
C LYS A 60 21.14 40.74 3.33
N ARG A 61 20.73 39.48 3.08
CA ARG A 61 19.47 38.91 3.63
C ARG A 61 19.53 38.84 5.15
N LYS A 62 18.41 39.16 5.81
CA LYS A 62 18.23 38.95 7.25
C LYS A 62 17.66 37.54 7.49
N TYR A 63 18.47 36.67 8.05
CA TYR A 63 18.06 35.32 8.44
C TYR A 63 17.44 35.30 9.83
N ARG A 64 16.43 34.46 10.02
CA ARG A 64 15.82 34.22 11.32
C ARG A 64 16.51 33.03 12.01
N HIS A 65 16.47 33.01 13.34
CA HIS A 65 16.96 31.87 14.10
C HIS A 65 15.95 30.72 14.08
N ILE A 66 16.45 29.50 14.11
CA ILE A 66 15.69 28.32 14.50
C ILE A 66 15.18 28.57 15.91
N VAL A 67 13.90 28.24 16.18
CA VAL A 67 13.29 28.45 17.50
C VAL A 67 13.81 27.39 18.48
N GLU A 68 13.78 26.12 18.07
CA GLU A 68 14.10 24.99 18.92
C GLU A 68 14.54 23.76 18.10
N VAL A 69 15.43 22.93 18.66
CA VAL A 69 15.73 21.58 18.19
C VAL A 69 14.86 20.61 18.97
N LEU A 70 14.02 19.84 18.26
CA LEU A 70 12.99 19.01 18.88
C LEU A 70 13.50 17.64 19.36
N ASP A 71 14.66 17.21 18.89
CA ASP A 71 15.18 15.86 19.11
C ASP A 71 16.58 15.90 19.73
N GLU A 72 16.85 15.02 20.68
CA GLU A 72 18.19 14.83 21.26
C GLU A 72 19.17 14.19 20.26
N ALA A 73 18.64 13.39 19.34
CA ALA A 73 19.40 12.76 18.25
C ALA A 73 18.62 12.86 16.94
N PRO A 74 19.31 12.88 15.76
CA PRO A 74 18.66 12.88 14.47
C PRO A 74 17.70 11.70 14.30
N LEU A 75 16.50 11.96 13.79
CA LEU A 75 15.50 10.93 13.52
C LEU A 75 15.64 10.30 12.13
N LEU A 76 16.31 10.98 11.19
CA LEU A 76 16.63 10.46 9.86
C LEU A 76 18.12 10.14 9.78
N ASP A 77 18.41 8.93 9.35
CA ASP A 77 19.77 8.48 9.05
C ASP A 77 20.20 8.83 7.62
N ALA A 78 21.43 8.58 7.28
CA ALA A 78 21.99 8.86 5.96
C ALA A 78 21.27 8.08 4.84
N HIS A 79 20.82 6.86 5.11
CA HIS A 79 20.07 6.05 4.12
C HIS A 79 18.72 6.66 3.81
N SER A 80 17.98 7.11 4.83
CA SER A 80 16.70 7.80 4.68
C SER A 80 16.85 9.12 3.91
N ILE A 81 17.91 9.90 4.20
CA ILE A 81 18.23 11.15 3.50
C ILE A 81 18.51 10.89 2.02
N ASN A 82 19.39 9.94 1.72
CA ASN A 82 19.72 9.58 0.33
C ASN A 82 18.52 9.03 -0.44
N LEU A 83 17.67 8.24 0.23
CA LEU A 83 16.43 7.72 -0.35
C LEU A 83 15.46 8.86 -0.71
N ALA A 84 15.31 9.85 0.18
CA ALA A 84 14.46 11.02 -0.05
C ALA A 84 14.97 11.88 -1.21
N GLU A 85 16.29 12.12 -1.29
CA GLU A 85 16.89 12.88 -2.39
C GLU A 85 16.73 12.18 -3.74
N TRP A 86 16.98 10.87 -3.77
CA TRP A 86 16.74 10.11 -4.99
C TRP A 86 15.29 10.17 -5.41
N ALA A 87 14.37 9.97 -4.47
CA ALA A 87 12.95 10.00 -4.75
C ALA A 87 12.48 11.37 -5.28
N SER A 88 13.00 12.47 -4.73
CA SER A 88 12.71 13.82 -5.22
C SER A 88 13.16 14.02 -6.67
N ARG A 89 14.37 13.62 -6.98
CA ARG A 89 14.93 13.72 -8.34
C ARG A 89 14.22 12.79 -9.33
N TYR A 90 13.96 11.56 -8.90
CA TYR A 90 13.36 10.55 -9.78
C TYR A 90 11.89 10.84 -10.10
N TYR A 91 11.10 11.20 -9.09
CA TYR A 91 9.66 11.45 -9.25
C TYR A 91 9.32 12.92 -9.51
N HIS A 92 10.32 13.81 -9.61
CA HIS A 92 10.14 15.24 -9.79
C HIS A 92 9.17 15.86 -8.79
N TYR A 93 9.34 15.51 -7.51
CA TYR A 93 8.43 15.91 -6.43
C TYR A 93 9.17 16.65 -5.31
N PRO A 94 8.55 17.68 -4.67
CA PRO A 94 9.20 18.49 -3.64
C PRO A 94 9.78 17.67 -2.50
N LEU A 95 11.07 17.83 -2.24
CA LEU A 95 11.80 17.09 -1.23
C LEU A 95 11.23 17.29 0.18
N GLY A 96 10.81 18.54 0.51
CA GLY A 96 10.18 18.85 1.79
C GLY A 96 8.87 18.09 2.03
N GLU A 97 8.07 17.85 0.99
CA GLU A 97 6.87 17.03 1.10
C GLU A 97 7.20 15.53 1.22
N ILE A 98 8.26 15.05 0.55
CA ILE A 98 8.71 13.66 0.65
C ILE A 98 9.15 13.32 2.07
N ILE A 99 9.89 14.20 2.72
CA ILE A 99 10.36 14.01 4.10
C ILE A 99 9.20 13.76 5.06
N ALA A 100 8.03 14.32 4.80
CA ALA A 100 6.84 14.09 5.61
C ALA A 100 6.38 12.61 5.62
N TYR A 101 6.73 11.81 4.62
CA TYR A 101 6.38 10.38 4.56
C TYR A 101 7.23 9.51 5.50
N PHE A 102 8.39 10.00 5.94
CA PHE A 102 9.26 9.29 6.87
C PHE A 102 8.78 9.33 8.33
N PHE A 103 7.79 10.17 8.63
CA PHE A 103 7.31 10.38 10.00
C PHE A 103 5.82 10.07 10.17
N PRO A 104 5.42 9.44 11.28
CA PRO A 104 4.03 9.39 11.71
C PRO A 104 3.43 10.81 11.89
N PRO A 105 2.10 10.96 11.75
CA PRO A 105 1.46 12.28 11.80
C PRO A 105 1.77 13.12 13.05
N SER A 106 1.83 12.52 14.24
CA SER A 106 2.14 13.24 15.47
C SER A 106 3.60 13.70 15.54
N ILE A 107 4.54 12.84 15.13
CA ILE A 107 5.96 13.18 15.07
C ILE A 107 6.18 14.31 14.06
N ARG A 108 5.52 14.25 12.90
CA ARG A 108 5.55 15.32 11.89
C ARG A 108 5.07 16.67 12.42
N LYS A 109 4.12 16.66 13.37
CA LYS A 109 3.57 17.86 14.02
C LYS A 109 4.41 18.37 15.20
N GLY A 110 5.57 17.79 15.44
CA GLY A 110 6.50 18.23 16.49
C GLY A 110 6.35 17.53 17.84
N LYS A 111 5.50 16.50 17.96
CA LYS A 111 5.46 15.69 19.19
C LYS A 111 6.76 14.91 19.33
N GLU A 112 7.15 14.66 20.58
CA GLU A 112 8.34 13.88 20.92
C GLU A 112 8.26 12.45 20.36
N ALA A 113 9.40 11.95 19.91
CA ALA A 113 9.56 10.58 19.41
C ALA A 113 9.83 9.61 20.56
N LYS A 114 8.84 9.44 21.44
CA LYS A 114 8.93 8.60 22.64
C LYS A 114 7.79 7.58 22.71
N PHE A 115 8.06 6.43 23.33
CA PHE A 115 7.01 5.50 23.72
C PHE A 115 6.13 6.14 24.80
N ARG A 116 4.98 5.49 25.07
CA ARG A 116 4.11 5.94 26.16
C ARG A 116 4.87 5.85 27.47
N GLU A 117 4.87 6.94 28.23
CA GLU A 117 5.45 6.93 29.57
C GLU A 117 4.45 6.36 30.58
N SER A 118 4.96 5.57 31.48
CA SER A 118 4.24 5.20 32.70
C SER A 118 4.94 5.81 33.89
N LYS A 119 4.12 6.34 34.83
CA LYS A 119 4.60 6.87 36.10
C LYS A 119 4.80 5.70 37.04
N TYR A 120 5.99 5.61 37.60
CA TYR A 120 6.40 4.64 38.57
C TYR A 120 6.59 5.29 39.93
N LEU A 121 6.42 4.50 40.95
CA LEU A 121 6.71 4.84 42.36
C LEU A 121 7.81 3.92 42.83
N GLU A 122 8.80 4.46 43.55
CA GLU A 122 9.87 3.74 44.19
C GLU A 122 10.15 4.31 45.58
N LEU A 123 10.75 3.52 46.46
CA LEU A 123 11.19 4.01 47.78
C LEU A 123 12.43 4.87 47.62
N THR A 124 12.48 5.98 48.38
CA THR A 124 13.73 6.71 48.60
C THR A 124 14.60 6.00 49.66
N SER A 125 15.85 6.41 49.79
CA SER A 125 16.71 5.93 50.90
C SER A 125 16.03 6.12 52.25
N LYS A 126 15.35 7.25 52.46
CA LYS A 126 14.58 7.52 53.68
C LYS A 126 13.37 6.59 53.83
N GLY A 127 12.67 6.30 52.71
CA GLY A 127 11.52 5.41 52.70
C GLY A 127 11.86 3.95 52.93
N SER A 128 13.07 3.50 52.58
CA SER A 128 13.51 2.12 52.79
C SER A 128 13.70 1.74 54.26
N PHE A 129 14.02 2.73 55.10
CA PHE A 129 14.15 2.56 56.55
C PHE A 129 12.82 2.64 57.31
N LEU A 130 11.74 3.13 56.67
CA LEU A 130 10.44 3.29 57.33
C LEU A 130 9.84 1.92 57.64
N GLN A 131 9.38 1.73 58.89
CA GLN A 131 8.72 0.50 59.30
C GLN A 131 7.19 0.63 59.17
N SER A 132 6.49 -0.50 59.15
CA SER A 132 5.02 -0.51 59.02
C SER A 132 4.34 0.18 60.22
N GLU A 133 4.95 0.10 61.39
CA GLU A 133 4.49 0.72 62.66
C GLU A 133 4.50 2.25 62.58
N ASP A 134 5.44 2.84 61.85
CA ASP A 134 5.53 4.31 61.64
C ASP A 134 4.33 4.89 60.90
N LEU A 135 3.59 4.02 60.21
CA LEU A 135 2.39 4.36 59.46
C LEU A 135 1.10 3.72 60.02
N ALA A 136 1.09 3.33 61.31
CA ALA A 136 -0.04 2.64 61.94
C ALA A 136 -1.38 3.37 61.80
N ARG A 137 -1.38 4.73 61.74
CA ARG A 137 -2.57 5.56 61.57
C ARG A 137 -2.94 5.83 60.07
N ALA A 138 -2.21 5.24 59.12
CA ALA A 138 -2.43 5.46 57.68
C ALA A 138 -2.37 4.13 56.91
N PRO A 139 -3.38 3.27 57.01
CA PRO A 139 -3.38 1.90 56.48
C PRO A 139 -3.14 1.83 54.98
N ILE A 140 -3.63 2.81 54.19
CA ILE A 140 -3.41 2.87 52.73
C ILE A 140 -1.94 3.17 52.43
N GLN A 141 -1.28 4.06 53.20
CA GLN A 141 0.17 4.34 53.05
C GLN A 141 1.02 3.15 53.46
N GLN A 142 0.64 2.45 54.52
CA GLN A 142 1.27 1.22 54.98
C GLN A 142 1.20 0.12 53.89
N LYS A 143 0.04 -0.05 53.26
CA LYS A 143 -0.14 -0.99 52.15
C LYS A 143 0.76 -0.65 50.95
N LEU A 144 0.90 0.63 50.58
CA LEU A 144 1.81 1.05 49.51
C LEU A 144 3.28 0.78 49.87
N LEU A 145 3.67 1.07 51.13
CA LEU A 145 5.03 0.82 51.63
C LEU A 145 5.37 -0.69 51.51
N ALA A 146 4.47 -1.56 51.98
CA ALA A 146 4.65 -3.01 51.88
C ALA A 146 4.81 -3.47 50.41
N LEU A 147 3.96 -2.99 49.52
CA LEU A 147 4.06 -3.31 48.09
C LEU A 147 5.37 -2.83 47.45
N LEU A 148 5.87 -1.66 47.84
CA LEU A 148 7.14 -1.14 47.34
C LEU A 148 8.35 -1.85 47.91
N LYS A 149 8.28 -2.33 49.18
CA LYS A 149 9.33 -3.18 49.77
C LYS A 149 9.43 -4.54 49.09
N GLU A 150 8.28 -5.12 48.71
CA GLU A 150 8.21 -6.40 47.98
C GLU A 150 8.66 -6.28 46.54
N LYS A 151 8.11 -5.31 45.80
CA LYS A 151 8.24 -5.20 44.32
C LYS A 151 9.33 -4.24 43.88
N LYS A 152 9.99 -3.52 44.77
CA LYS A 152 10.98 -2.44 44.57
C LYS A 152 10.39 -1.21 43.84
N GLU A 153 9.61 -1.41 42.79
CA GLU A 153 8.89 -0.38 42.06
C GLU A 153 7.48 -0.84 41.63
N ILE A 154 6.53 0.09 41.51
CA ILE A 154 5.16 -0.19 41.08
C ILE A 154 4.65 0.94 40.18
N THR A 155 3.84 0.62 39.16
CA THR A 155 3.22 1.68 38.34
C THR A 155 2.12 2.38 39.14
N LEU A 156 1.92 3.68 38.86
CA LEU A 156 0.84 4.46 39.47
C LEU A 156 -0.54 3.81 39.24
N LYS A 157 -0.77 3.24 38.06
CA LYS A 157 -2.00 2.52 37.71
C LYS A 157 -2.17 1.25 38.55
N SER A 158 -1.10 0.47 38.72
CA SER A 158 -1.15 -0.73 39.56
C SER A 158 -1.39 -0.37 41.01
N ALA A 159 -0.75 0.69 41.52
CA ALA A 159 -1.01 1.16 42.88
C ALA A 159 -2.50 1.52 43.06
N GLN A 160 -3.08 2.24 42.10
CA GLN A 160 -4.50 2.58 42.13
C GLN A 160 -5.42 1.33 42.05
N ALA A 161 -5.06 0.35 41.22
CA ALA A 161 -5.79 -0.92 41.13
C ALA A 161 -5.76 -1.72 42.46
N PHE A 162 -4.70 -1.56 43.27
CA PHE A 162 -4.63 -2.08 44.62
C PHE A 162 -5.39 -1.25 45.67
N GLY A 163 -6.16 -0.25 45.24
CA GLY A 163 -6.97 0.61 46.08
C GLY A 163 -6.18 1.74 46.79
N ILE A 164 -4.99 2.07 46.29
CA ILE A 164 -4.18 3.14 46.86
C ILE A 164 -4.58 4.47 46.25
N SER A 165 -5.06 5.39 47.11
CA SER A 165 -5.51 6.70 46.69
C SER A 165 -4.35 7.62 46.24
N THR A 166 -4.64 8.55 45.32
CA THR A 166 -3.66 9.53 44.89
C THR A 166 -3.20 10.45 46.02
N THR A 167 -4.10 10.74 46.98
CA THR A 167 -3.77 11.51 48.19
C THR A 167 -2.75 10.81 49.06
N ALA A 168 -2.88 9.50 49.31
CA ALA A 168 -1.91 8.73 50.06
C ALA A 168 -0.54 8.70 49.37
N ILE A 169 -0.51 8.57 48.05
CA ILE A 169 0.72 8.63 47.24
C ILE A 169 1.39 9.99 47.39
N ASN A 170 0.64 11.09 47.16
CA ASN A 170 1.20 12.43 47.25
C ASN A 170 1.74 12.77 48.64
N SER A 171 1.03 12.36 49.69
CA SER A 171 1.51 12.52 51.08
C SER A 171 2.85 11.83 51.35
N LEU A 172 3.06 10.63 50.83
CA LEU A 172 4.35 9.93 50.95
C LEU A 172 5.46 10.58 50.12
N ILE A 173 5.11 11.18 48.96
CA ILE A 173 6.05 11.97 48.15
C ILE A 173 6.47 13.23 48.88
N GLU A 174 5.51 14.00 49.45
CA GLU A 174 5.77 15.22 50.24
C GLU A 174 6.64 14.96 51.45
N LYS A 175 6.45 13.82 52.14
CA LYS A 175 7.28 13.37 53.26
C LYS A 175 8.67 12.88 52.83
N GLY A 176 8.92 12.75 51.52
CA GLY A 176 10.17 12.30 50.94
C GLY A 176 10.45 10.80 51.14
N TYR A 177 9.41 9.96 51.35
CA TYR A 177 9.53 8.51 51.49
C TYR A 177 9.49 7.75 50.18
N ILE A 178 8.80 8.30 49.16
CA ILE A 178 8.73 7.72 47.84
C ILE A 178 9.03 8.76 46.78
N ASN A 179 9.62 8.31 45.68
CA ASN A 179 9.79 9.10 44.46
C ASN A 179 8.79 8.69 43.41
N ARG A 180 8.37 9.66 42.60
CA ARG A 180 7.62 9.45 41.37
C ARG A 180 8.51 9.77 40.20
N PHE A 181 8.71 8.82 39.31
CA PHE A 181 9.44 9.03 38.07
C PHE A 181 8.67 8.49 36.88
N SER A 182 8.99 8.98 35.68
CA SER A 182 8.42 8.50 34.44
C SER A 182 9.42 7.63 33.71
N ARG A 183 8.97 6.49 33.17
CA ARG A 183 9.77 5.61 32.30
C ARG A 183 9.00 5.30 31.05
N GLU A 184 9.69 5.36 29.89
CA GLU A 184 9.13 4.90 28.64
C GLU A 184 8.77 3.41 28.71
N LEU A 185 7.55 3.06 28.35
CA LEU A 185 7.11 1.67 28.21
C LEU A 185 7.15 1.30 26.73
N SER A 186 8.19 0.60 26.33
CA SER A 186 8.18 -0.08 25.05
C SER A 186 7.10 -1.17 25.07
N PRO A 187 6.18 -1.20 24.09
CA PRO A 187 5.25 -2.31 23.93
C PRO A 187 5.97 -3.60 23.50
N TYR A 188 7.24 -3.47 23.10
CA TYR A 188 8.07 -4.57 22.63
C TYR A 188 8.98 -5.04 23.77
N LYS A 189 8.75 -6.25 24.24
CA LYS A 189 9.65 -6.90 25.20
C LYS A 189 10.85 -7.45 24.43
N LYS A 190 12.06 -7.20 24.90
CA LYS A 190 13.25 -7.92 24.43
C LYS A 190 13.04 -9.39 24.80
N LEU A 191 12.62 -10.18 23.81
CA LEU A 191 12.37 -11.60 24.05
C LEU A 191 13.70 -12.36 24.12
N GLU A 192 13.99 -12.87 25.29
CA GLU A 192 14.96 -13.94 25.46
C GLU A 192 14.43 -15.17 24.72
N ASN A 193 15.22 -15.67 23.78
CA ASN A 193 15.16 -16.97 23.07
C ASN A 193 13.89 -17.83 23.24
N LYS A 194 12.73 -17.39 22.70
CA LYS A 194 11.63 -18.32 22.47
C LYS A 194 12.03 -19.27 21.33
N LYS A 195 11.93 -20.58 21.55
CA LYS A 195 12.05 -21.58 20.50
C LYS A 195 11.09 -21.20 19.37
N LEU A 196 11.65 -20.85 18.23
CA LEU A 196 10.89 -20.64 16.98
C LEU A 196 10.21 -21.97 16.62
N LEU A 197 9.00 -21.91 16.03
CA LEU A 197 8.34 -23.11 15.54
C LEU A 197 9.23 -23.77 14.49
N PRO A 198 9.26 -25.12 14.45
CA PRO A 198 10.01 -25.83 13.41
C PRO A 198 9.48 -25.45 12.04
N SER A 199 10.38 -25.03 11.17
CA SER A 199 10.06 -24.69 9.79
C SER A 199 9.50 -25.94 9.06
N LYS A 200 8.54 -25.71 8.15
CA LYS A 200 8.02 -26.78 7.28
C LYS A 200 9.14 -27.34 6.42
N LYS A 201 9.04 -28.65 6.10
CA LYS A 201 9.99 -29.30 5.20
C LYS A 201 9.86 -28.71 3.80
N LEU A 202 10.93 -28.11 3.30
CA LEU A 202 10.99 -27.52 1.97
C LEU A 202 11.22 -28.60 0.89
N ASN A 203 10.63 -28.37 -0.28
CA ASN A 203 10.98 -29.13 -1.48
C ASN A 203 12.34 -28.66 -2.05
N PRO A 204 12.93 -29.39 -3.03
CA PRO A 204 14.24 -29.03 -3.59
C PRO A 204 14.33 -27.60 -4.15
N GLU A 205 13.33 -27.14 -4.95
CA GLU A 205 13.27 -25.80 -5.53
C GLU A 205 13.24 -24.72 -4.43
N GLN A 206 12.43 -24.90 -3.41
CA GLN A 206 12.33 -24.00 -2.26
C GLN A 206 13.65 -23.92 -1.47
N LYS A 207 14.32 -25.08 -1.26
CA LYS A 207 15.63 -25.12 -0.57
C LYS A 207 16.69 -24.35 -1.35
N GLU A 208 16.72 -24.53 -2.66
CA GLU A 208 17.65 -23.82 -3.52
C GLU A 208 17.40 -22.31 -3.47
N ALA A 209 16.14 -21.89 -3.53
CA ALA A 209 15.75 -20.50 -3.43
C ALA A 209 16.19 -19.88 -2.09
N VAL A 210 15.93 -20.54 -0.96
CA VAL A 210 16.39 -20.08 0.37
C VAL A 210 17.92 -19.98 0.41
N LYS A 211 18.64 -20.97 -0.11
CA LYS A 211 20.11 -20.96 -0.16
C LYS A 211 20.64 -19.80 -0.99
N ALA A 212 20.05 -19.54 -2.16
CA ALA A 212 20.43 -18.44 -3.03
C ALA A 212 20.22 -17.07 -2.36
N ILE A 213 19.05 -16.85 -1.76
CA ILE A 213 18.72 -15.60 -1.04
C ILE A 213 19.72 -15.40 0.12
N ASN A 214 19.96 -16.44 0.91
CA ASN A 214 20.87 -16.37 2.06
C ASN A 214 22.34 -16.11 1.66
N SER A 215 22.76 -16.59 0.50
CA SER A 215 24.12 -16.32 -0.03
C SER A 215 24.34 -14.87 -0.49
N ALA A 216 23.26 -14.12 -0.69
CA ALA A 216 23.27 -12.73 -1.12
C ALA A 216 23.30 -11.71 0.02
N ARG A 217 23.37 -12.17 1.27
CA ARG A 217 23.42 -11.27 2.44
C ARG A 217 24.60 -10.29 2.37
N GLY A 218 24.33 -9.04 2.70
CA GLY A 218 25.33 -7.95 2.59
C GLY A 218 25.64 -7.51 1.15
N LYS A 219 24.86 -8.02 0.17
CA LYS A 219 24.99 -7.65 -1.25
C LYS A 219 23.65 -7.16 -1.78
N ASN A 220 23.68 -6.14 -2.64
CA ASN A 220 22.50 -5.70 -3.36
C ASN A 220 22.24 -6.63 -4.55
N ILE A 221 21.49 -7.71 -4.29
CA ILE A 221 21.03 -8.63 -5.34
C ILE A 221 19.50 -8.65 -5.31
N THR A 222 18.89 -8.47 -6.47
CA THR A 222 17.45 -8.59 -6.64
C THR A 222 17.11 -9.98 -7.18
N PHE A 223 16.20 -10.65 -6.49
CA PHE A 223 15.66 -11.95 -6.90
C PHE A 223 14.22 -11.78 -7.36
N LEU A 224 13.88 -12.41 -8.47
CA LEU A 224 12.50 -12.71 -8.83
C LEU A 224 12.19 -14.12 -8.34
N LEU A 225 11.35 -14.22 -7.29
CA LEU A 225 10.79 -15.49 -6.85
C LEU A 225 9.52 -15.77 -7.67
N ASP A 226 9.72 -16.36 -8.84
CA ASP A 226 8.68 -16.74 -9.79
C ASP A 226 8.11 -18.10 -9.40
N GLY A 227 6.92 -18.11 -8.84
CA GLY A 227 6.32 -19.34 -8.36
C GLY A 227 4.82 -19.37 -8.60
N ILE A 228 4.35 -20.49 -9.16
CA ILE A 228 2.91 -20.69 -9.40
C ILE A 228 2.10 -20.50 -8.12
N THR A 229 0.80 -20.27 -8.29
CA THR A 229 -0.11 -20.11 -7.14
C THR A 229 -0.11 -21.37 -6.28
N GLY A 230 0.17 -21.23 -4.98
CA GLY A 230 0.28 -22.39 -4.06
C GLY A 230 1.65 -23.07 -4.05
N SER A 231 2.68 -22.53 -4.70
CA SER A 231 4.05 -23.08 -4.70
C SER A 231 4.78 -22.94 -3.35
N GLY A 232 4.21 -22.22 -2.39
CA GLY A 232 4.82 -22.01 -1.07
C GLY A 232 5.87 -20.90 -1.03
N LYS A 233 5.76 -19.86 -1.87
CA LYS A 233 6.60 -18.66 -1.83
C LYS A 233 6.76 -18.09 -0.41
N THR A 234 5.66 -18.03 0.34
CA THR A 234 5.67 -17.55 1.73
C THR A 234 6.62 -18.35 2.62
N GLU A 235 6.69 -19.68 2.45
CA GLU A 235 7.59 -20.51 3.23
C GLU A 235 9.06 -20.24 2.90
N VAL A 236 9.36 -19.95 1.62
CA VAL A 236 10.72 -19.61 1.19
C VAL A 236 11.20 -18.35 1.90
N TYR A 237 10.41 -17.26 1.88
CA TYR A 237 10.87 -16.04 2.52
C TYR A 237 10.75 -16.08 4.04
N LEU A 238 9.85 -16.85 4.65
CA LEU A 238 9.86 -17.10 6.10
C LEU A 238 11.20 -17.69 6.55
N GLN A 239 11.71 -18.72 5.85
CA GLN A 239 12.98 -19.35 6.18
C GLN A 239 14.19 -18.46 5.84
N ALA A 240 14.13 -17.68 4.76
CA ALA A 240 15.15 -16.70 4.46
C ALA A 240 15.23 -15.59 5.52
N ILE A 241 14.08 -15.12 6.02
CA ILE A 241 13.99 -14.13 7.09
C ILE A 241 14.52 -14.67 8.41
N GLN A 242 14.26 -15.93 8.73
CA GLN A 242 14.75 -16.55 9.97
C GLN A 242 16.26 -16.39 10.14
N GLU A 243 17.01 -16.61 9.06
CA GLU A 243 18.45 -16.46 9.06
C GLU A 243 18.91 -14.99 9.22
N VAL A 244 18.12 -14.03 8.72
CA VAL A 244 18.35 -12.59 8.89
C VAL A 244 18.14 -12.20 10.35
N VAL A 245 17.05 -12.68 10.96
CA VAL A 245 16.68 -12.41 12.35
C VAL A 245 17.68 -13.03 13.31
N ASN A 246 18.17 -14.25 13.02
CA ASN A 246 19.20 -14.92 13.82
C ASN A 246 20.53 -14.14 13.88
N GLN A 247 20.78 -13.28 12.88
CA GLN A 247 21.95 -12.39 12.85
C GLN A 247 21.72 -11.03 13.51
N GLY A 248 20.56 -10.83 14.17
CA GLY A 248 20.19 -9.56 14.77
C GLY A 248 19.85 -8.47 13.76
N LYS A 249 19.51 -8.85 12.52
CA LYS A 249 19.05 -7.92 11.48
C LYS A 249 17.54 -7.95 11.35
N GLN A 250 17.00 -6.91 10.70
CA GLN A 250 15.59 -6.71 10.51
C GLN A 250 15.15 -7.06 9.09
N ALA A 251 13.89 -7.49 8.93
CA ALA A 251 13.25 -7.76 7.64
C ALA A 251 12.09 -6.80 7.40
N LEU A 252 12.02 -6.24 6.19
CA LEU A 252 10.88 -5.45 5.72
C LEU A 252 10.10 -6.26 4.68
N ILE A 253 8.81 -6.46 4.92
CA ILE A 253 7.91 -7.18 4.02
C ILE A 253 6.83 -6.21 3.56
N LEU A 254 6.81 -5.95 2.26
CA LEU A 254 5.78 -5.14 1.62
C LEU A 254 4.70 -6.06 1.05
N ILE A 255 3.45 -5.81 1.45
CA ILE A 255 2.26 -6.50 0.97
C ILE A 255 1.32 -5.51 0.28
N PRO A 256 0.53 -5.95 -0.73
CA PRO A 256 -0.24 -5.00 -1.54
C PRO A 256 -1.37 -4.29 -0.80
N GLU A 257 -2.11 -4.98 0.05
CA GLU A 257 -3.34 -4.45 0.64
C GLU A 257 -3.41 -4.59 2.16
N ILE A 258 -4.10 -3.64 2.79
CA ILE A 258 -4.31 -3.62 4.25
C ILE A 258 -5.11 -4.85 4.71
N GLY A 259 -6.07 -5.33 3.91
CA GLY A 259 -6.88 -6.50 4.23
C GLY A 259 -6.09 -7.79 4.42
N LEU A 260 -4.91 -7.88 3.78
CA LEU A 260 -4.00 -9.02 3.91
C LEU A 260 -3.04 -8.91 5.11
N ALA A 261 -2.87 -7.70 5.67
CA ALA A 261 -1.93 -7.46 6.74
C ALA A 261 -2.22 -8.28 8.02
N PRO A 262 -3.46 -8.43 8.51
CA PRO A 262 -3.74 -9.21 9.70
C PRO A 262 -3.38 -10.68 9.56
N GLN A 263 -3.74 -11.31 8.44
CA GLN A 263 -3.43 -12.73 8.19
C GLN A 263 -1.93 -12.98 8.01
N ALA A 264 -1.25 -12.09 7.29
CA ALA A 264 0.19 -12.15 7.17
C ALA A 264 0.86 -11.97 8.55
N GLU A 265 0.42 -10.97 9.33
CA GLU A 265 0.92 -10.74 10.68
C GLU A 265 0.72 -11.96 11.59
N GLU A 266 -0.48 -12.58 11.58
CA GLU A 266 -0.80 -13.76 12.35
C GLU A 266 0.12 -14.93 11.97
N ARG A 267 0.25 -15.23 10.67
CA ARG A 267 1.11 -16.28 10.16
C ARG A 267 2.59 -16.08 10.54
N PHE A 268 3.08 -14.83 10.45
CA PHE A 268 4.45 -14.54 10.86
C PHE A 268 4.63 -14.60 12.37
N LYS A 269 3.62 -14.20 13.16
CA LYS A 269 3.63 -14.34 14.61
C LYS A 269 3.65 -15.78 15.10
N GLU A 270 3.05 -16.70 14.36
CA GLU A 270 3.15 -18.14 14.64
C GLU A 270 4.61 -18.60 14.61
N TYR A 271 5.42 -18.09 13.68
CA TYR A 271 6.84 -18.44 13.54
C TYR A 271 7.77 -17.62 14.44
N PHE A 272 7.55 -16.33 14.54
CA PHE A 272 8.50 -15.38 15.13
C PHE A 272 7.99 -14.74 16.44
N GLY A 273 6.78 -15.04 16.87
CA GLY A 273 6.17 -14.50 18.08
C GLY A 273 6.03 -12.97 18.04
N ASP A 274 6.28 -12.31 19.15
CA ASP A 274 6.12 -10.87 19.32
C ASP A 274 7.20 -10.03 18.60
N ARG A 275 8.10 -10.65 17.83
CA ARG A 275 9.11 -9.97 17.01
C ARG A 275 8.53 -9.37 15.73
N VAL A 276 7.25 -9.66 15.43
CA VAL A 276 6.54 -9.24 14.22
C VAL A 276 5.64 -8.06 14.52
N MET A 277 5.66 -7.09 13.63
CA MET A 277 4.80 -5.92 13.72
C MET A 277 4.26 -5.53 12.35
N SER A 278 3.01 -5.07 12.32
CA SER A 278 2.43 -4.50 11.10
C SER A 278 2.43 -2.96 11.11
N PHE A 279 2.61 -2.38 9.91
CA PHE A 279 2.53 -0.94 9.68
C PHE A 279 1.70 -0.62 8.44
N HIS A 280 0.53 0.01 8.63
CA HIS A 280 -0.38 0.38 7.55
C HIS A 280 -1.29 1.55 7.94
N SER A 281 -2.00 2.13 6.97
CA SER A 281 -2.83 3.34 7.17
C SER A 281 -3.98 3.17 8.16
N ALA A 282 -4.52 1.94 8.32
CA ALA A 282 -5.64 1.66 9.24
C ALA A 282 -5.23 1.62 10.73
N LYS A 283 -3.93 1.63 11.04
CA LYS A 283 -3.47 1.79 12.43
C LYS A 283 -3.68 3.22 12.91
N ASN A 284 -4.02 3.37 14.19
CA ASN A 284 -4.13 4.69 14.80
C ASN A 284 -2.77 5.37 14.92
N ASP A 285 -2.75 6.68 15.20
CA ASP A 285 -1.51 7.47 15.22
C ASP A 285 -0.51 6.97 16.28
N ARG A 286 -1.00 6.54 17.44
CA ARG A 286 -0.15 5.99 18.50
C ARG A 286 0.51 4.68 18.11
N GLU A 287 -0.25 3.75 17.54
CA GLU A 287 0.29 2.50 17.02
C GLU A 287 1.33 2.74 15.93
N LYS A 288 1.13 3.78 15.08
CA LYS A 288 2.13 4.18 14.09
C LYS A 288 3.41 4.70 14.72
N VAL A 289 3.32 5.48 15.78
CA VAL A 289 4.49 5.97 16.52
C VAL A 289 5.23 4.81 17.20
N ASP A 290 4.52 3.92 17.88
CA ASP A 290 5.14 2.76 18.54
C ASP A 290 5.83 1.85 17.51
N ALA A 291 5.19 1.63 16.38
CA ALA A 291 5.74 0.89 15.25
C ALA A 291 7.02 1.53 14.70
N TRP A 292 6.97 2.82 14.46
CA TRP A 292 8.08 3.61 13.96
C TRP A 292 9.29 3.57 14.91
N LEU A 293 9.04 3.75 16.21
CA LEU A 293 10.08 3.64 17.25
C LEU A 293 10.63 2.22 17.37
N GLY A 294 9.76 1.22 17.32
CA GLY A 294 10.17 -0.20 17.34
C GLY A 294 11.13 -0.53 16.18
N ALA A 295 10.82 -0.05 14.99
CA ALA A 295 11.67 -0.22 13.81
C ALA A 295 12.99 0.53 13.93
N SER A 296 12.93 1.84 14.22
CA SER A 296 14.12 2.70 14.26
C SER A 296 15.08 2.38 15.40
N ARG A 297 14.58 1.87 16.53
CA ARG A 297 15.40 1.45 17.68
C ARG A 297 15.84 -0.03 17.59
N GLY A 298 15.38 -0.80 16.58
CA GLY A 298 15.68 -2.22 16.42
C GLY A 298 15.07 -3.11 17.50
N LEU A 299 13.89 -2.74 18.01
CA LEU A 299 13.15 -3.49 19.04
C LEU A 299 12.20 -4.53 18.45
N VAL A 300 11.99 -4.49 17.12
CA VAL A 300 11.22 -5.45 16.33
C VAL A 300 12.10 -5.94 15.20
N ASP A 301 11.97 -7.21 14.86
CA ASP A 301 12.81 -7.87 13.86
C ASP A 301 12.14 -7.90 12.49
N ILE A 302 10.81 -8.00 12.46
CA ILE A 302 10.05 -8.15 11.22
C ILE A 302 8.95 -7.09 11.15
N ILE A 303 8.95 -6.34 10.06
CA ILE A 303 7.91 -5.35 9.77
C ILE A 303 7.16 -5.78 8.54
N ILE A 304 5.86 -6.01 8.69
CA ILE A 304 4.93 -6.27 7.60
C ILE A 304 4.14 -5.00 7.35
N GLY A 305 4.18 -4.50 6.12
CA GLY A 305 3.45 -3.29 5.85
C GLY A 305 3.05 -3.09 4.41
N THR A 306 2.21 -2.10 4.21
CA THR A 306 1.79 -1.69 2.87
C THR A 306 2.78 -0.68 2.29
N ARG A 307 2.45 -0.12 1.15
CA ARG A 307 3.25 0.85 0.39
C ARG A 307 4.06 1.85 1.22
N SER A 308 3.45 2.45 2.25
CA SER A 308 4.12 3.49 3.06
C SER A 308 5.23 2.96 3.96
N SER A 309 5.29 1.66 4.20
CA SER A 309 6.29 1.05 5.08
C SER A 309 7.71 1.12 4.52
N VAL A 310 7.85 1.39 3.22
CA VAL A 310 9.16 1.58 2.58
C VAL A 310 9.93 2.80 3.14
N PHE A 311 9.26 3.73 3.81
CA PHE A 311 9.88 4.92 4.44
C PHE A 311 10.22 4.74 5.92
N LEU A 312 9.86 3.61 6.53
CA LEU A 312 10.17 3.39 7.94
C LEU A 312 11.69 3.31 8.16
N PRO A 313 12.26 4.09 9.07
CA PRO A 313 13.66 3.94 9.44
C PRO A 313 13.86 2.59 10.12
N MET A 314 14.85 1.83 9.68
CA MET A 314 15.18 0.54 10.26
C MET A 314 16.65 0.55 10.69
N LYS A 315 16.91 0.15 11.92
CA LYS A 315 18.25 0.23 12.51
C LYS A 315 19.27 -0.66 11.78
N ASN A 316 18.86 -1.87 11.45
CA ASN A 316 19.73 -2.90 10.87
C ASN A 316 18.97 -3.71 9.83
N LEU A 317 18.55 -3.10 8.73
CA LEU A 317 17.86 -3.81 7.66
C LEU A 317 18.77 -4.91 7.07
N GLY A 318 18.22 -6.11 6.87
CA GLY A 318 18.93 -7.26 6.33
C GLY A 318 18.35 -7.83 5.05
N ILE A 319 17.05 -7.62 4.81
CA ILE A 319 16.34 -8.10 3.62
C ILE A 319 15.07 -7.27 3.39
N ILE A 320 14.70 -7.10 2.12
CA ILE A 320 13.40 -6.56 1.73
C ILE A 320 12.67 -7.61 0.90
N ILE A 321 11.40 -7.85 1.22
CA ILE A 321 10.51 -8.73 0.45
C ILE A 321 9.34 -7.89 -0.07
N VAL A 322 9.02 -8.03 -1.34
CA VAL A 322 7.84 -7.43 -1.97
C VAL A 322 6.97 -8.58 -2.45
N ASP A 323 5.93 -8.86 -1.70
CA ASP A 323 4.98 -9.94 -2.04
C ASP A 323 3.94 -9.42 -3.03
N GLU A 324 3.58 -10.26 -4.03
CA GLU A 324 2.73 -9.89 -5.17
C GLU A 324 3.21 -8.59 -5.85
N GLU A 325 4.49 -8.54 -6.25
CA GLU A 325 5.21 -7.33 -6.72
C GLU A 325 4.53 -6.60 -7.88
N HIS A 326 3.71 -7.34 -8.67
CA HIS A 326 2.94 -6.82 -9.81
C HIS A 326 1.74 -5.96 -9.40
N ASP A 327 1.37 -5.97 -8.10
CA ASP A 327 0.15 -5.31 -7.65
C ASP A 327 0.19 -3.79 -7.78
N LEU A 328 -0.87 -3.22 -8.38
CA LEU A 328 -0.98 -1.79 -8.64
C LEU A 328 -1.02 -0.94 -7.37
N SER A 329 -1.38 -1.52 -6.22
CA SER A 329 -1.45 -0.80 -4.94
C SER A 329 -0.09 -0.31 -4.43
N PHE A 330 1.01 -0.88 -4.95
CA PHE A 330 2.35 -0.36 -4.66
C PHE A 330 2.65 0.99 -5.31
N LYS A 331 1.88 1.41 -6.32
CA LYS A 331 1.97 2.76 -6.89
C LYS A 331 1.00 3.70 -6.19
N GLN A 332 1.50 4.84 -5.72
CA GLN A 332 0.66 5.94 -5.23
C GLN A 332 0.10 6.72 -6.41
N MET A 333 -1.22 6.94 -6.43
CA MET A 333 -1.90 7.56 -7.58
C MET A 333 -2.17 9.06 -7.39
N ASP A 334 -1.93 9.60 -6.19
CA ASP A 334 -2.14 11.00 -5.84
C ASP A 334 -0.93 11.60 -5.12
N LYS A 335 -0.82 12.93 -5.11
CA LYS A 335 0.28 13.67 -4.46
C LYS A 335 1.65 13.15 -4.91
N PHE A 336 2.45 12.62 -4.00
CA PHE A 336 3.73 11.98 -4.29
C PHE A 336 3.50 10.59 -4.93
N ARG A 337 3.57 10.53 -6.27
CA ARG A 337 3.23 9.36 -7.10
C ARG A 337 4.39 8.36 -7.21
N TYR A 338 4.85 7.84 -6.08
CA TYR A 338 5.95 6.87 -6.05
C TYR A 338 5.48 5.42 -6.20
N SER A 339 6.39 4.55 -6.60
CA SER A 339 6.24 3.08 -6.55
C SER A 339 7.02 2.54 -5.35
N ALA A 340 6.32 1.86 -4.43
CA ALA A 340 6.98 1.27 -3.26
C ALA A 340 7.92 0.13 -3.63
N ARG A 341 7.62 -0.63 -4.71
CA ARG A 341 8.52 -1.63 -5.28
C ARG A 341 9.85 -1.00 -5.70
N ASP A 342 9.79 0.08 -6.48
CA ASP A 342 10.99 0.73 -7.01
C ASP A 342 11.77 1.47 -5.90
N MET A 343 11.04 2.06 -4.94
CA MET A 343 11.64 2.61 -3.70
C MET A 343 12.37 1.52 -2.90
N ALA A 344 11.78 0.31 -2.77
CA ALA A 344 12.40 -0.81 -2.08
C ALA A 344 13.68 -1.28 -2.76
N LEU A 345 13.70 -1.34 -4.09
CA LEU A 345 14.89 -1.68 -4.89
C LEU A 345 16.01 -0.67 -4.66
N TYR A 346 15.68 0.63 -4.71
CA TYR A 346 16.69 1.66 -4.49
C TYR A 346 17.18 1.70 -3.04
N ARG A 347 16.28 1.53 -2.07
CA ARG A 347 16.61 1.42 -0.65
C ARG A 347 17.56 0.26 -0.39
N ALA A 348 17.29 -0.90 -0.96
CA ALA A 348 18.15 -2.07 -0.83
C ALA A 348 19.55 -1.84 -1.41
N LYS A 349 19.65 -1.05 -2.50
CA LYS A 349 20.94 -0.62 -3.06
C LYS A 349 21.72 0.25 -2.07
N LEU A 350 21.06 1.19 -1.41
CA LEU A 350 21.69 2.06 -0.41
C LEU A 350 22.17 1.28 0.81
N GLU A 351 21.35 0.35 1.31
CA GLU A 351 21.61 -0.43 2.53
C GLU A 351 22.38 -1.73 2.25
N LYS A 352 22.70 -2.03 0.97
CA LYS A 352 23.44 -3.23 0.51
C LYS A 352 22.80 -4.53 0.99
N VAL A 353 21.49 -4.66 0.82
CA VAL A 353 20.72 -5.84 1.21
C VAL A 353 20.03 -6.48 0.01
N PRO A 354 19.73 -7.80 0.06
CA PRO A 354 18.95 -8.45 -0.99
C PRO A 354 17.50 -8.01 -1.00
N VAL A 355 16.89 -8.04 -2.20
CA VAL A 355 15.45 -7.87 -2.41
C VAL A 355 14.87 -9.12 -3.05
N VAL A 356 13.73 -9.57 -2.56
CA VAL A 356 12.95 -10.64 -3.17
C VAL A 356 11.63 -10.06 -3.68
N LEU A 357 11.46 -10.03 -4.98
CA LEU A 357 10.21 -9.72 -5.66
C LEU A 357 9.46 -11.06 -5.86
N ALA A 358 8.39 -11.28 -5.11
CA ALA A 358 7.66 -12.54 -5.16
C ALA A 358 6.34 -12.37 -5.94
N SER A 359 6.08 -13.24 -6.92
CA SER A 359 4.84 -13.23 -7.69
C SER A 359 4.55 -14.58 -8.34
N ALA A 360 3.27 -14.86 -8.57
CA ALA A 360 2.83 -15.94 -9.47
C ALA A 360 2.62 -15.41 -10.91
N THR A 361 2.51 -14.11 -11.03
CA THR A 361 2.24 -13.39 -12.29
C THR A 361 3.11 -12.14 -12.34
N PRO A 362 4.44 -12.28 -12.47
CA PRO A 362 5.36 -11.15 -12.44
C PRO A 362 4.99 -10.07 -13.47
N SER A 363 5.23 -8.81 -13.12
CA SER A 363 5.02 -7.69 -14.04
C SER A 363 5.97 -7.78 -15.23
N LEU A 364 5.57 -7.27 -16.39
CA LEU A 364 6.41 -7.29 -17.59
C LEU A 364 7.72 -6.50 -17.40
N GLU A 365 7.72 -5.48 -16.56
CA GLU A 365 8.93 -4.75 -16.15
C GLU A 365 9.91 -5.66 -15.39
N THR A 366 9.39 -6.48 -14.49
CA THR A 366 10.21 -7.44 -13.71
C THR A 366 10.73 -8.56 -14.59
N LEU A 367 9.89 -9.12 -15.47
CA LEU A 367 10.30 -10.16 -16.42
C LEU A 367 11.39 -9.68 -17.36
N LYS A 368 11.24 -8.48 -17.94
CA LYS A 368 12.29 -7.89 -18.79
C LYS A 368 13.61 -7.71 -18.04
N ASN A 369 13.57 -7.24 -16.77
CA ASN A 369 14.79 -7.11 -15.99
C ASN A 369 15.42 -8.48 -15.65
N ALA A 370 14.61 -9.52 -15.55
CA ALA A 370 15.10 -10.90 -15.38
C ALA A 370 15.73 -11.44 -16.67
N GLU A 371 15.12 -11.19 -17.85
CA GLU A 371 15.68 -11.55 -19.16
C GLU A 371 17.00 -10.83 -19.46
N GLU A 372 17.19 -9.64 -18.92
CA GLU A 372 18.44 -8.84 -19.04
C GLU A 372 19.47 -9.15 -17.92
N ASP A 373 19.30 -10.24 -17.18
CA ASP A 373 20.17 -10.67 -16.06
C ASP A 373 20.34 -9.64 -14.92
N LYS A 374 19.49 -8.61 -14.88
CA LYS A 374 19.48 -7.63 -13.79
C LYS A 374 18.91 -8.21 -12.51
N TYR A 375 17.99 -9.18 -12.64
CA TYR A 375 17.38 -9.90 -11.54
C TYR A 375 17.68 -11.39 -11.67
N LYS A 376 17.96 -12.06 -10.54
CA LYS A 376 18.17 -13.51 -10.51
C LYS A 376 16.82 -14.20 -10.35
N VAL A 377 16.50 -15.11 -11.27
CA VAL A 377 15.23 -15.86 -11.23
C VAL A 377 15.36 -17.08 -10.32
N LEU A 378 14.42 -17.22 -9.38
CA LEU A 378 14.23 -18.40 -8.53
C LEU A 378 12.86 -18.97 -8.86
N LYS A 379 12.83 -20.09 -9.55
CA LYS A 379 11.59 -20.68 -10.08
C LYS A 379 11.02 -21.73 -9.13
N LEU A 380 9.70 -21.65 -8.85
CA LEU A 380 8.95 -22.64 -8.08
C LEU A 380 7.82 -23.19 -8.95
N SER A 381 8.11 -24.28 -9.67
CA SER A 381 7.24 -24.83 -10.71
C SER A 381 6.13 -25.74 -10.17
N LYS A 382 6.22 -26.18 -8.92
CA LYS A 382 5.31 -27.17 -8.33
C LYS A 382 4.50 -26.58 -7.18
N ARG A 383 3.23 -26.96 -7.05
CA ARG A 383 2.45 -26.66 -5.85
C ARG A 383 3.03 -27.36 -4.63
N ALA A 384 3.05 -26.67 -3.49
CA ALA A 384 3.60 -27.23 -2.25
C ALA A 384 2.81 -28.46 -1.74
N THR A 385 1.52 -28.57 -2.07
CA THR A 385 0.64 -29.70 -1.74
C THR A 385 0.74 -30.85 -2.73
N GLY A 386 1.43 -30.69 -3.88
CA GLY A 386 1.45 -31.65 -4.98
C GLY A 386 0.16 -31.68 -5.82
N ALA A 387 -0.83 -30.81 -5.53
CA ALA A 387 -2.08 -30.74 -6.28
C ALA A 387 -1.84 -30.30 -7.74
N SER A 388 -2.62 -30.85 -8.69
CA SER A 388 -2.60 -30.47 -10.10
C SER A 388 -3.13 -29.04 -10.30
N LEU A 389 -2.75 -28.42 -11.42
CA LEU A 389 -3.37 -27.16 -11.85
C LEU A 389 -4.85 -27.41 -12.23
N PRO A 390 -5.73 -26.39 -12.09
CA PRO A 390 -7.12 -26.54 -12.46
C PRO A 390 -7.29 -26.71 -13.98
N THR A 391 -8.34 -27.40 -14.39
CA THR A 391 -8.74 -27.48 -15.79
C THR A 391 -9.58 -26.26 -16.18
N PHE A 392 -9.38 -25.75 -17.39
CA PHE A 392 -10.12 -24.60 -17.92
C PHE A 392 -11.16 -25.06 -18.94
N GLN A 393 -12.30 -24.40 -18.91
CA GLN A 393 -13.36 -24.50 -19.91
C GLN A 393 -13.83 -23.09 -20.29
N ALA A 394 -13.73 -22.72 -21.59
CA ALA A 394 -14.39 -21.54 -22.09
C ALA A 394 -15.86 -21.85 -22.40
N VAL A 395 -16.73 -20.91 -22.08
CA VAL A 395 -18.14 -20.91 -22.47
C VAL A 395 -18.38 -19.75 -23.41
N ASP A 396 -18.77 -20.07 -24.65
CA ASP A 396 -19.19 -19.09 -25.64
C ASP A 396 -20.55 -18.52 -25.27
N LEU A 397 -20.64 -17.22 -25.06
CA LEU A 397 -21.87 -16.53 -24.68
C LEU A 397 -22.69 -16.04 -25.88
N ARG A 398 -22.17 -16.15 -27.11
CA ARG A 398 -22.87 -15.68 -28.31
C ARG A 398 -24.15 -16.50 -28.53
N GLY A 399 -25.29 -15.82 -28.66
CA GLY A 399 -26.60 -16.44 -28.83
C GLY A 399 -27.17 -17.20 -27.66
N LYS A 400 -26.57 -17.07 -26.45
CA LYS A 400 -27.07 -17.72 -25.24
C LYS A 400 -27.88 -16.78 -24.36
N GLU A 401 -28.94 -17.30 -23.78
CA GLU A 401 -29.65 -16.62 -22.68
C GLU A 401 -28.85 -16.74 -21.39
N LEU A 402 -28.75 -15.63 -20.69
CA LEU A 402 -28.02 -15.52 -19.43
C LEU A 402 -28.96 -15.13 -18.29
N ASN A 403 -28.82 -15.80 -17.16
CA ASN A 403 -29.50 -15.44 -15.90
C ASN A 403 -28.58 -14.51 -15.07
N GLU A 404 -28.89 -13.22 -15.01
CA GLU A 404 -28.06 -12.21 -14.36
C GLU A 404 -26.55 -12.30 -14.74
N GLY A 405 -26.27 -12.61 -16.01
CA GLY A 405 -24.91 -12.77 -16.53
C GLY A 405 -24.28 -14.15 -16.34
N LEU A 406 -25.03 -15.10 -15.78
CA LEU A 406 -24.58 -16.46 -15.57
C LEU A 406 -25.14 -17.37 -16.68
N SER A 407 -24.26 -18.14 -17.31
CA SER A 407 -24.65 -19.14 -18.30
C SER A 407 -25.22 -20.40 -17.64
N LYS A 408 -26.03 -21.15 -18.38
CA LYS A 408 -26.58 -22.43 -17.93
C LYS A 408 -25.50 -23.40 -17.49
N GLU A 409 -24.41 -23.49 -18.25
CA GLU A 409 -23.26 -24.35 -17.95
C GLU A 409 -22.58 -24.04 -16.63
N LEU A 410 -22.45 -22.72 -16.30
CA LEU A 410 -21.90 -22.32 -15.01
C LEU A 410 -22.83 -22.63 -13.85
N LEU A 411 -24.15 -22.43 -14.03
CA LEU A 411 -25.15 -22.77 -13.02
C LEU A 411 -25.21 -24.27 -12.75
N GLU A 412 -25.20 -25.11 -13.79
CA GLU A 412 -25.17 -26.57 -13.66
C GLU A 412 -23.89 -27.06 -12.96
N ALA A 413 -22.73 -26.49 -13.33
CA ALA A 413 -21.47 -26.81 -12.66
C ALA A 413 -21.47 -26.40 -11.19
N THR A 414 -22.08 -25.24 -10.88
CA THR A 414 -22.24 -24.75 -9.51
C THR A 414 -23.10 -25.71 -8.69
N HIS A 415 -24.25 -26.14 -9.22
CA HIS A 415 -25.11 -27.11 -8.58
C HIS A 415 -24.38 -28.44 -8.27
N LEU A 416 -23.64 -28.92 -9.26
CA LEU A 416 -22.87 -30.16 -9.11
C LEU A 416 -21.81 -30.10 -8.01
N GLU A 417 -21.10 -28.96 -7.90
CA GLU A 417 -20.06 -28.83 -6.86
C GLU A 417 -20.65 -28.60 -5.47
N LEU A 418 -21.74 -27.86 -5.35
CA LEU A 418 -22.46 -27.70 -4.09
C LEU A 418 -23.04 -29.02 -3.57
N SER A 419 -23.61 -29.86 -4.46
CA SER A 419 -24.13 -31.20 -4.10
C SER A 419 -23.04 -32.16 -3.61
N LYS A 420 -21.79 -31.98 -4.04
CA LYS A 420 -20.61 -32.70 -3.52
C LYS A 420 -20.08 -32.15 -2.19
N GLY A 421 -20.71 -31.12 -1.64
CA GLY A 421 -20.25 -30.47 -0.40
C GLY A 421 -19.08 -29.49 -0.59
N ASN A 422 -18.82 -29.07 -1.83
CA ASN A 422 -17.71 -28.17 -2.13
C ASN A 422 -18.13 -26.68 -2.13
N GLN A 423 -17.12 -25.80 -2.16
CA GLN A 423 -17.31 -24.36 -2.30
C GLN A 423 -17.09 -23.93 -3.74
N VAL A 424 -17.85 -22.93 -4.19
CA VAL A 424 -17.77 -22.34 -5.52
C VAL A 424 -17.41 -20.88 -5.40
N LEU A 425 -16.48 -20.41 -6.22
CA LEU A 425 -16.12 -19.01 -6.31
C LEU A 425 -16.61 -18.43 -7.64
N ILE A 426 -17.50 -17.45 -7.60
CA ILE A 426 -17.96 -16.70 -8.76
C ILE A 426 -17.27 -15.35 -8.76
N PHE A 427 -16.45 -15.13 -9.75
CA PHE A 427 -15.60 -13.95 -9.86
C PHE A 427 -16.11 -13.02 -10.95
N LEU A 428 -16.40 -11.77 -10.54
CA LEU A 428 -16.76 -10.70 -11.46
C LEU A 428 -15.54 -9.82 -11.73
N ASN A 429 -15.03 -9.86 -12.95
CA ASN A 429 -13.81 -9.14 -13.37
C ASN A 429 -13.92 -7.61 -13.27
N ARG A 430 -15.07 -7.05 -12.90
CA ARG A 430 -15.35 -5.64 -13.14
C ARG A 430 -15.36 -4.74 -11.90
N ARG A 431 -14.49 -3.74 -11.92
CA ARG A 431 -14.74 -2.44 -11.28
C ARG A 431 -15.53 -1.60 -12.29
N GLY A 432 -16.85 -1.40 -12.06
CA GLY A 432 -17.59 -0.37 -12.77
C GLY A 432 -18.78 -0.76 -13.63
N TYR A 433 -19.30 -2.01 -13.58
CA TYR A 433 -20.67 -2.28 -13.99
C TYR A 433 -21.61 -2.27 -12.78
N ALA A 434 -21.59 -1.16 -12.15
CA ALA A 434 -22.61 -0.83 -11.22
C ALA A 434 -23.91 -0.59 -12.00
N PRO A 435 -25.06 -1.09 -11.57
CA PRO A 435 -26.32 -0.96 -12.29
C PRO A 435 -26.63 0.52 -12.50
N SER A 436 -26.59 0.96 -13.76
CA SER A 436 -26.96 2.31 -14.15
C SER A 436 -28.45 2.37 -14.43
N MET A 437 -29.06 3.50 -14.12
CA MET A 437 -30.48 3.73 -14.39
C MET A 437 -30.66 4.25 -15.81
N ILE A 438 -31.48 3.56 -16.60
CA ILE A 438 -31.85 3.93 -17.97
C ILE A 438 -33.36 4.10 -18.06
N CYS A 439 -33.82 5.15 -18.71
CA CYS A 439 -35.23 5.30 -19.04
C CYS A 439 -35.59 4.39 -20.24
N LYS A 440 -36.59 3.51 -20.08
CA LYS A 440 -37.02 2.60 -21.15
C LYS A 440 -37.65 3.31 -22.32
N VAL A 441 -38.21 4.50 -22.10
CA VAL A 441 -38.95 5.25 -23.13
C VAL A 441 -38.01 6.06 -24.03
N CYS A 442 -37.05 6.78 -23.48
CA CYS A 442 -36.21 7.69 -24.24
C CYS A 442 -34.71 7.33 -24.23
N GLY A 443 -34.30 6.28 -23.54
CA GLY A 443 -32.90 5.88 -23.44
C GLY A 443 -32.02 6.78 -22.55
N TRP A 444 -32.61 7.77 -21.85
CA TRP A 444 -31.85 8.62 -20.94
C TRP A 444 -31.15 7.79 -19.85
N ILE A 445 -29.86 8.07 -19.63
CA ILE A 445 -29.03 7.37 -18.63
C ILE A 445 -28.64 8.36 -17.54
N SER A 446 -28.66 7.91 -16.29
CA SER A 446 -28.25 8.74 -15.14
C SER A 446 -26.74 8.95 -15.12
N ASN A 447 -26.30 10.16 -15.43
CA ASN A 447 -24.91 10.60 -15.41
C ASN A 447 -24.60 11.37 -14.11
N CYS A 448 -23.34 11.35 -13.71
CA CYS A 448 -22.86 12.20 -12.65
C CYS A 448 -22.66 13.64 -13.17
N ASP A 449 -23.15 14.64 -12.43
CA ASP A 449 -22.97 16.05 -12.82
C ASP A 449 -21.51 16.52 -12.71
N ARG A 450 -20.70 15.80 -11.94
CA ARG A 450 -19.32 16.16 -11.61
C ARG A 450 -18.28 15.33 -12.34
N CYS A 451 -18.68 14.20 -12.96
CA CYS A 451 -17.79 13.24 -13.64
C CYS A 451 -18.41 12.77 -14.95
N ASP A 452 -17.57 12.35 -15.90
CA ASP A 452 -17.99 11.61 -17.11
C ASP A 452 -18.23 10.13 -16.76
N ALA A 453 -19.00 9.88 -15.73
CA ALA A 453 -19.28 8.55 -15.23
C ALA A 453 -20.78 8.37 -15.01
N LEU A 454 -21.25 7.17 -15.26
CA LEU A 454 -22.61 6.78 -14.94
C LEU A 454 -22.79 6.70 -13.42
N MET A 455 -23.97 7.05 -12.95
CA MET A 455 -24.34 6.87 -11.54
C MET A 455 -24.88 5.47 -11.29
N THR A 456 -24.44 4.88 -10.19
CA THR A 456 -24.84 3.55 -9.74
C THR A 456 -26.10 3.61 -8.90
N VAL A 457 -27.04 2.72 -9.13
CA VAL A 457 -28.22 2.53 -8.28
C VAL A 457 -27.83 1.69 -7.07
N HIS A 458 -28.05 2.22 -5.85
CA HIS A 458 -27.98 1.47 -4.60
C HIS A 458 -29.41 1.30 -4.04
N LYS A 459 -29.76 0.09 -3.56
CA LYS A 459 -31.11 -0.21 -3.05
C LYS A 459 -31.31 0.15 -1.58
N ASN A 460 -30.24 0.06 -0.76
CA ASN A 460 -30.32 0.34 0.69
C ASN A 460 -29.27 1.37 1.14
N PRO A 461 -29.62 2.64 1.35
CA PRO A 461 -30.88 3.30 0.95
C PRO A 461 -30.97 3.49 -0.57
N PHE A 462 -32.19 3.64 -1.08
CA PHE A 462 -32.44 3.79 -2.53
C PHE A 462 -31.92 5.15 -3.02
N LYS A 463 -30.76 5.13 -3.69
CA LYS A 463 -30.03 6.32 -4.16
C LYS A 463 -29.15 6.04 -5.37
N LEU A 464 -28.80 7.09 -6.08
CA LEU A 464 -27.78 7.08 -7.10
C LEU A 464 -26.44 7.54 -6.52
N HIS A 465 -25.37 6.81 -6.78
CA HIS A 465 -24.05 7.09 -6.24
C HIS A 465 -22.97 7.05 -7.34
N CYS A 466 -22.12 8.06 -7.39
CA CYS A 466 -20.97 8.08 -8.27
C CYS A 466 -19.72 7.54 -7.55
N HIS A 467 -19.28 6.34 -7.88
CA HIS A 467 -18.08 5.73 -7.29
C HIS A 467 -16.74 6.40 -7.63
N HIS A 468 -16.75 7.43 -8.49
CA HIS A 468 -15.54 8.19 -8.84
C HIS A 468 -15.33 9.45 -7.98
N CYS A 469 -16.42 10.10 -7.55
CA CYS A 469 -16.34 11.34 -6.79
C CYS A 469 -17.22 11.35 -5.54
N GLU A 470 -17.79 10.21 -5.18
CA GLU A 470 -18.69 10.02 -4.01
C GLU A 470 -19.97 10.89 -4.02
N ALA A 471 -20.27 11.54 -5.19
CA ALA A 471 -21.51 12.32 -5.32
C ALA A 471 -22.72 11.40 -5.23
N GLN A 472 -23.75 11.82 -4.47
CA GLN A 472 -25.00 11.09 -4.30
C GLN A 472 -26.16 11.93 -4.82
N LYS A 473 -27.15 11.26 -5.42
CA LYS A 473 -28.42 11.84 -5.85
C LYS A 473 -29.56 10.96 -5.34
N THR A 474 -30.68 11.55 -5.05
CA THR A 474 -31.91 10.81 -4.79
C THR A 474 -32.33 10.07 -6.06
N TYR A 475 -32.87 8.86 -5.92
CA TYR A 475 -33.44 8.12 -7.04
C TYR A 475 -34.64 8.91 -7.60
N PRO A 476 -34.62 9.30 -8.89
CA PRO A 476 -35.69 10.13 -9.45
C PRO A 476 -36.96 9.31 -9.70
N ASN A 477 -38.09 9.86 -9.37
CA ASN A 477 -39.40 9.25 -9.65
C ASN A 477 -39.82 9.43 -11.11
N LYS A 478 -39.24 10.40 -11.81
CA LYS A 478 -39.53 10.72 -13.22
C LYS A 478 -38.23 10.93 -14.01
N CYS A 479 -38.23 10.50 -15.25
CA CYS A 479 -37.13 10.73 -16.17
C CYS A 479 -36.91 12.23 -16.36
N GLN A 480 -35.66 12.68 -16.21
CA GLN A 480 -35.29 14.08 -16.39
C GLN A 480 -35.40 14.55 -17.85
N SER A 481 -35.40 13.61 -18.82
CA SER A 481 -35.51 13.91 -20.24
C SER A 481 -36.94 13.88 -20.78
N CYS A 482 -37.73 12.82 -20.47
CA CYS A 482 -39.06 12.63 -21.07
C CYS A 482 -40.21 12.56 -20.03
N GLY A 483 -39.94 12.66 -18.75
CA GLY A 483 -40.95 12.61 -17.70
C GLY A 483 -41.55 11.23 -17.39
N SER A 484 -41.15 10.16 -18.07
CA SER A 484 -41.60 8.79 -17.85
C SER A 484 -41.14 8.27 -16.48
N ASN A 485 -41.96 7.39 -15.88
CA ASN A 485 -41.62 6.69 -14.63
C ASN A 485 -41.03 5.30 -14.87
N ASP A 486 -40.90 4.87 -16.15
CA ASP A 486 -40.47 3.53 -16.49
C ASP A 486 -38.92 3.50 -16.67
N PHE A 487 -38.26 3.01 -15.63
CA PHE A 487 -36.82 2.87 -15.57
C PHE A 487 -36.39 1.42 -15.58
N LEU A 488 -35.31 1.16 -16.31
CA LEU A 488 -34.56 -0.09 -16.25
C LEU A 488 -33.24 0.15 -15.50
N THR A 489 -32.95 -0.69 -14.57
CA THR A 489 -31.61 -0.76 -13.97
C THR A 489 -30.78 -1.70 -14.82
N TYR A 490 -29.86 -1.13 -15.62
CA TYR A 490 -29.03 -1.89 -16.55
C TYR A 490 -27.63 -2.13 -15.96
N GLY A 491 -27.19 -3.39 -15.97
CA GLY A 491 -25.88 -3.84 -15.48
C GLY A 491 -25.99 -4.94 -14.45
N PHE A 492 -25.02 -5.84 -14.48
CA PHE A 492 -24.92 -6.95 -13.51
C PHE A 492 -24.11 -6.46 -12.31
N GLY A 493 -24.76 -5.95 -11.27
CA GLY A 493 -24.09 -5.67 -9.98
C GLY A 493 -23.93 -6.94 -9.16
N THR A 494 -22.91 -7.00 -8.32
CA THR A 494 -22.72 -8.12 -7.37
C THR A 494 -23.95 -8.37 -6.52
N GLU A 495 -24.74 -7.35 -6.20
CA GLU A 495 -25.99 -7.45 -5.45
C GLU A 495 -27.09 -8.23 -6.19
N ARG A 496 -27.28 -7.99 -7.49
CA ARG A 496 -28.28 -8.72 -8.30
C ARG A 496 -27.88 -10.18 -8.51
N ILE A 497 -26.61 -10.42 -8.75
CA ILE A 497 -26.07 -11.80 -8.86
C ILE A 497 -26.25 -12.50 -7.51
N GLU A 498 -26.00 -11.84 -6.39
CA GLU A 498 -26.20 -12.40 -5.05
C GLU A 498 -27.68 -12.77 -4.81
N GLU A 499 -28.62 -11.85 -5.08
CA GLU A 499 -30.07 -12.07 -4.96
C GLU A 499 -30.51 -13.27 -5.83
N PHE A 500 -30.03 -13.33 -7.09
CA PHE A 500 -30.35 -14.44 -7.99
C PHE A 500 -29.79 -15.77 -7.47
N LEU A 501 -28.53 -15.81 -7.04
CA LEU A 501 -27.89 -17.02 -6.54
C LEU A 501 -28.56 -17.53 -5.24
N GLN A 502 -28.94 -16.63 -4.33
CA GLN A 502 -29.68 -16.99 -3.13
C GLN A 502 -31.06 -17.59 -3.44
N GLY A 503 -31.76 -17.05 -4.45
CA GLY A 503 -33.05 -17.61 -4.91
C GLY A 503 -32.90 -18.93 -5.67
N HIS A 504 -31.82 -19.10 -6.44
CA HIS A 504 -31.59 -20.28 -7.27
C HIS A 504 -30.96 -21.47 -6.49
N PHE A 505 -30.17 -21.16 -5.45
CA PHE A 505 -29.53 -22.13 -4.56
C PHE A 505 -29.88 -21.87 -3.09
N PRO A 506 -31.15 -22.01 -2.67
CA PRO A 506 -31.58 -21.62 -1.32
C PRO A 506 -30.94 -22.43 -0.19
N GLU A 507 -30.43 -23.62 -0.49
CA GLU A 507 -29.74 -24.49 0.47
C GLU A 507 -28.26 -24.14 0.67
N ALA A 508 -27.69 -23.31 -0.19
CA ALA A 508 -26.29 -22.91 -0.12
C ALA A 508 -26.18 -21.44 0.29
N MET A 509 -25.38 -21.17 1.31
CA MET A 509 -25.07 -19.81 1.70
C MET A 509 -24.31 -19.09 0.58
N THR A 510 -24.82 -17.95 0.10
CA THR A 510 -24.10 -17.07 -0.79
C THR A 510 -23.45 -15.96 0.00
N LEU A 511 -22.14 -15.77 -0.11
CA LEU A 511 -21.34 -14.80 0.61
C LEU A 511 -20.69 -13.80 -0.36
N ARG A 512 -21.16 -12.54 -0.34
CA ARG A 512 -20.60 -11.48 -1.16
C ARG A 512 -19.43 -10.79 -0.49
N ILE A 513 -18.28 -10.74 -1.17
CA ILE A 513 -17.04 -10.12 -0.70
C ILE A 513 -16.55 -9.10 -1.75
N ASP A 514 -16.94 -7.86 -1.55
CA ASP A 514 -16.51 -6.72 -2.36
C ASP A 514 -16.10 -5.52 -1.48
N SER A 515 -15.68 -4.42 -2.09
CA SER A 515 -15.22 -3.24 -1.36
C SER A 515 -16.31 -2.56 -0.52
N ASP A 516 -17.59 -2.77 -0.86
CA ASP A 516 -18.70 -2.16 -0.16
C ASP A 516 -19.16 -3.02 1.02
N SER A 517 -19.22 -4.34 0.84
CA SER A 517 -19.58 -5.29 1.90
C SER A 517 -18.52 -5.39 3.01
N THR A 518 -17.26 -5.03 2.72
CA THR A 518 -16.10 -5.21 3.63
C THR A 518 -15.58 -3.91 4.26
N ARG A 519 -16.34 -2.83 4.23
CA ARG A 519 -15.93 -1.54 4.84
C ARG A 519 -15.65 -1.62 6.34
N LYS A 520 -16.27 -2.53 7.08
CA LYS A 520 -16.00 -2.78 8.50
C LYS A 520 -14.98 -3.91 8.65
N LYS A 521 -13.93 -3.65 9.41
CA LYS A 521 -12.79 -4.55 9.61
C LYS A 521 -13.18 -5.92 10.24
N GLU A 522 -14.19 -5.91 11.10
CA GLU A 522 -14.70 -7.10 11.79
C GLU A 522 -15.41 -8.05 10.83
N THR A 523 -16.16 -7.51 9.87
CA THR A 523 -16.95 -8.27 8.89
C THR A 523 -16.08 -9.17 8.00
N LEU A 524 -14.90 -8.70 7.58
CA LEU A 524 -14.01 -9.49 6.72
C LEU A 524 -13.43 -10.71 7.45
N SER A 525 -13.07 -10.56 8.72
CA SER A 525 -12.56 -11.66 9.56
C SER A 525 -13.64 -12.70 9.83
N GLU A 526 -14.88 -12.27 10.05
CA GLU A 526 -16.04 -13.15 10.22
C GLU A 526 -16.31 -13.96 8.97
N TYR A 527 -16.27 -13.33 7.77
CA TYR A 527 -16.46 -14.01 6.49
C TYR A 527 -15.40 -15.10 6.26
N PHE A 528 -14.13 -14.80 6.54
CA PHE A 528 -13.08 -15.82 6.40
C PHE A 528 -13.20 -16.95 7.40
N ASN A 529 -13.71 -16.71 8.59
CA ASN A 529 -13.99 -17.75 9.57
C ASN A 529 -15.12 -18.67 9.09
N GLU A 530 -16.19 -18.11 8.47
CA GLU A 530 -17.26 -18.91 7.89
C GLU A 530 -16.76 -19.78 6.73
N ILE A 531 -15.96 -19.23 5.81
CA ILE A 531 -15.40 -19.96 4.68
C ILE A 531 -14.54 -21.14 5.14
N ARG A 532 -13.73 -20.92 6.19
CA ARG A 532 -12.85 -21.97 6.76
C ARG A 532 -13.59 -23.14 7.41
N LYS A 533 -14.89 -23.01 7.69
CA LYS A 533 -15.71 -24.11 8.21
C LYS A 533 -15.94 -25.22 7.18
N GLY A 534 -15.61 -24.98 5.90
CA GLY A 534 -15.68 -25.97 4.82
C GLY A 534 -17.10 -26.37 4.40
N LYS A 535 -18.14 -25.64 4.84
CA LYS A 535 -19.52 -25.91 4.41
C LYS A 535 -19.71 -25.53 2.95
N PRO A 536 -20.62 -26.22 2.21
CA PRO A 536 -20.99 -25.84 0.84
C PRO A 536 -21.48 -24.38 0.82
N MET A 537 -20.88 -23.56 -0.04
CA MET A 537 -21.28 -22.15 -0.18
C MET A 537 -20.81 -21.57 -1.51
N ILE A 538 -21.43 -20.46 -1.90
CA ILE A 538 -21.04 -19.69 -3.07
C ILE A 538 -20.34 -18.41 -2.58
N LEU A 539 -19.10 -18.24 -2.99
CA LEU A 539 -18.32 -17.00 -2.77
C LEU A 539 -18.49 -16.13 -4.01
N LEU A 540 -19.11 -14.98 -3.86
CA LEU A 540 -19.29 -14.00 -4.94
C LEU A 540 -18.44 -12.78 -4.68
N GLY A 541 -17.64 -12.35 -5.65
CA GLY A 541 -16.93 -11.10 -5.45
C GLY A 541 -15.99 -10.68 -6.57
N THR A 542 -15.21 -9.64 -6.28
CA THR A 542 -14.29 -8.99 -7.20
C THR A 542 -12.84 -9.22 -6.79
N GLN A 543 -11.94 -8.31 -7.15
CA GLN A 543 -10.48 -8.44 -6.97
C GLN A 543 -10.04 -8.84 -5.55
N LEU A 544 -10.83 -8.56 -4.50
CA LEU A 544 -10.46 -8.91 -3.13
C LEU A 544 -10.35 -10.44 -2.93
N LEU A 545 -11.22 -11.23 -3.59
CA LEU A 545 -11.18 -12.70 -3.56
C LEU A 545 -10.00 -13.29 -4.36
N ALA A 546 -9.52 -12.55 -5.36
CA ALA A 546 -8.37 -12.99 -6.16
C ALA A 546 -7.06 -12.98 -5.36
N LYS A 547 -6.95 -12.16 -4.30
CA LYS A 547 -5.70 -11.85 -3.61
C LYS A 547 -5.52 -12.63 -2.30
N GLY A 548 -4.33 -13.13 -2.06
CA GLY A 548 -3.76 -13.53 -0.76
C GLY A 548 -4.42 -14.65 0.05
N HIS A 549 -5.72 -14.91 -0.12
CA HIS A 549 -6.47 -15.82 0.74
C HIS A 549 -6.36 -17.28 0.31
N HIS A 550 -6.42 -18.20 1.27
CA HIS A 550 -6.44 -19.64 1.03
C HIS A 550 -7.84 -20.20 1.25
N PHE A 551 -8.42 -20.76 0.19
CA PHE A 551 -9.74 -21.40 0.17
C PHE A 551 -9.57 -22.87 -0.21
N PRO A 552 -9.38 -23.80 0.75
CA PRO A 552 -9.06 -25.20 0.47
C PRO A 552 -10.19 -25.95 -0.20
N ASP A 553 -11.44 -25.60 0.08
CA ASP A 553 -12.64 -26.29 -0.38
C ASP A 553 -13.25 -25.72 -1.68
N VAL A 554 -12.65 -24.68 -2.26
CA VAL A 554 -13.06 -24.16 -3.56
C VAL A 554 -12.57 -25.05 -4.67
N THR A 555 -13.50 -25.74 -5.34
CA THR A 555 -13.24 -26.65 -6.47
C THR A 555 -13.63 -26.07 -7.81
N LEU A 556 -14.62 -25.16 -7.84
CA LEU A 556 -15.05 -24.47 -9.05
C LEU A 556 -14.81 -22.96 -8.94
N VAL A 557 -14.26 -22.38 -9.99
CA VAL A 557 -14.16 -20.94 -10.18
C VAL A 557 -14.89 -20.56 -11.47
N GLY A 558 -15.93 -19.73 -11.34
CA GLY A 558 -16.63 -19.12 -12.47
C GLY A 558 -16.12 -17.68 -12.69
N ILE A 559 -15.60 -17.38 -13.86
CA ILE A 559 -15.18 -16.04 -14.26
C ILE A 559 -16.23 -15.44 -15.17
N ILE A 560 -16.94 -14.42 -14.70
CA ILE A 560 -17.93 -13.68 -15.45
C ILE A 560 -17.23 -12.50 -16.14
N ASP A 561 -17.56 -12.23 -17.41
CA ASP A 561 -17.03 -11.10 -18.18
C ASP A 561 -15.49 -11.12 -18.30
N ALA A 562 -14.97 -12.15 -18.98
CA ALA A 562 -13.55 -12.25 -19.28
C ALA A 562 -13.08 -11.17 -20.29
N ASP A 563 -14.00 -10.64 -21.09
CA ASP A 563 -13.72 -9.75 -22.23
C ASP A 563 -13.39 -8.31 -21.81
N SER A 564 -13.92 -7.84 -20.69
CA SER A 564 -13.92 -6.40 -20.33
C SER A 564 -12.54 -5.76 -20.20
N GLY A 565 -11.51 -6.54 -19.99
CA GLY A 565 -10.14 -6.03 -19.91
C GLY A 565 -9.32 -6.14 -21.18
N LEU A 566 -9.76 -7.00 -22.13
CA LEU A 566 -9.04 -7.22 -23.40
C LEU A 566 -9.19 -6.03 -24.34
N PHE A 567 -10.33 -5.36 -24.32
CA PHE A 567 -10.64 -4.20 -25.15
C PHE A 567 -10.35 -2.86 -24.46
N SER A 568 -9.45 -2.86 -23.48
CA SER A 568 -9.06 -1.63 -22.79
C SER A 568 -8.20 -0.72 -23.66
N ALA A 569 -8.48 0.57 -23.66
CA ALA A 569 -7.61 1.57 -24.26
C ALA A 569 -6.23 1.70 -23.55
N ASP A 570 -6.10 1.15 -22.34
CA ASP A 570 -4.84 1.07 -21.62
C ASP A 570 -4.04 -0.14 -22.11
N PHE A 571 -2.87 0.09 -22.69
CA PHE A 571 -1.98 -0.98 -23.18
C PHE A 571 -1.58 -2.00 -22.09
N ARG A 572 -1.77 -1.68 -20.82
CA ARG A 572 -1.57 -2.59 -19.68
C ARG A 572 -2.80 -3.45 -19.35
N GLY A 573 -3.92 -3.22 -20.07
CA GLY A 573 -5.18 -3.92 -19.81
C GLY A 573 -5.07 -5.43 -19.91
N SER A 574 -4.52 -5.94 -21.01
CA SER A 574 -4.31 -7.37 -21.25
C SER A 574 -3.43 -8.04 -20.20
N GLU A 575 -2.33 -7.38 -19.80
CA GLU A 575 -1.46 -7.87 -18.73
C GLU A 575 -2.23 -8.04 -17.42
N ARG A 576 -3.03 -7.05 -17.03
CA ARG A 576 -3.82 -7.08 -15.77
C ARG A 576 -4.88 -8.18 -15.78
N VAL A 577 -5.54 -8.36 -16.93
CA VAL A 577 -6.54 -9.42 -17.08
C VAL A 577 -5.90 -10.79 -16.93
N ALA A 578 -4.78 -11.03 -17.60
CA ALA A 578 -4.07 -12.30 -17.51
C ALA A 578 -3.56 -12.56 -16.06
N GLN A 579 -3.00 -11.54 -15.41
CA GLN A 579 -2.59 -11.64 -14.00
C GLN A 579 -3.77 -12.02 -13.10
N LEU A 580 -4.89 -11.32 -13.26
CA LEU A 580 -6.08 -11.52 -12.44
C LEU A 580 -6.71 -12.90 -12.68
N MET A 581 -6.86 -13.31 -13.94
CA MET A 581 -7.39 -14.63 -14.30
C MET A 581 -6.52 -15.76 -13.76
N THR A 582 -5.19 -15.65 -13.90
CA THR A 582 -4.25 -16.63 -13.35
C THR A 582 -4.33 -16.72 -11.83
N GLN A 583 -4.47 -15.59 -11.13
CA GLN A 583 -4.59 -15.57 -9.67
C GLN A 583 -5.90 -16.19 -9.19
N VAL A 584 -7.04 -15.83 -9.84
CA VAL A 584 -8.36 -16.34 -9.48
C VAL A 584 -8.46 -17.83 -9.79
N SER A 585 -8.00 -18.23 -10.96
CA SER A 585 -7.96 -19.66 -11.36
C SER A 585 -7.13 -20.49 -10.38
N GLY A 586 -6.02 -19.93 -9.91
CA GLY A 586 -5.19 -20.56 -8.89
C GLY A 586 -5.89 -20.76 -7.53
N ARG A 587 -7.12 -20.29 -7.34
CA ARG A 587 -7.92 -20.59 -6.12
C ARG A 587 -8.57 -21.97 -6.20
N ALA A 588 -8.91 -22.45 -7.38
CA ALA A 588 -9.51 -23.76 -7.57
C ALA A 588 -8.50 -24.89 -7.28
N GLY A 589 -8.96 -25.91 -6.53
CA GLY A 589 -8.20 -27.14 -6.32
C GLY A 589 -6.84 -26.97 -5.65
N ARG A 590 -6.77 -26.19 -4.58
CA ARG A 590 -5.50 -25.93 -3.88
C ARG A 590 -5.03 -27.04 -2.96
N ASP A 591 -5.93 -27.92 -2.55
CA ASP A 591 -5.63 -29.06 -1.69
C ASP A 591 -5.71 -30.37 -2.50
N LYS A 592 -6.34 -31.40 -2.01
CA LYS A 592 -6.39 -32.71 -2.64
C LYS A 592 -7.45 -32.83 -3.75
N LYS A 593 -8.44 -31.92 -3.77
CA LYS A 593 -9.55 -31.96 -4.73
C LYS A 593 -9.12 -31.32 -6.07
N PRO A 594 -9.49 -31.93 -7.25
CA PRO A 594 -9.23 -31.31 -8.53
C PRO A 594 -10.01 -29.99 -8.69
N GLY A 595 -9.40 -29.00 -9.30
CA GLY A 595 -10.03 -27.70 -9.55
C GLY A 595 -10.50 -27.56 -10.99
N ARG A 596 -11.61 -26.84 -11.21
CA ARG A 596 -12.16 -26.48 -12.52
C ARG A 596 -12.40 -24.99 -12.60
N VAL A 597 -12.12 -24.41 -13.75
CA VAL A 597 -12.36 -22.98 -14.05
C VAL A 597 -13.28 -22.89 -15.25
N ILE A 598 -14.41 -22.20 -15.11
CA ILE A 598 -15.32 -21.88 -16.21
C ILE A 598 -15.17 -20.38 -16.51
N LEU A 599 -14.75 -20.07 -17.72
CA LEU A 599 -14.55 -18.72 -18.20
C LEU A 599 -15.64 -18.37 -19.21
N GLN A 600 -16.47 -17.37 -18.94
CA GLN A 600 -17.53 -16.90 -19.82
C GLN A 600 -17.02 -15.75 -20.68
N SER A 601 -17.18 -15.84 -22.01
CA SER A 601 -16.70 -14.85 -22.97
C SER A 601 -17.62 -14.75 -24.20
N TYR A 602 -17.79 -13.55 -24.73
CA TYR A 602 -18.37 -13.31 -26.06
C TYR A 602 -17.35 -13.47 -27.20
N CYS A 603 -16.06 -13.53 -26.84
CA CYS A 603 -14.96 -13.66 -27.79
C CYS A 603 -14.02 -14.82 -27.36
N PRO A 604 -14.53 -16.07 -27.18
CA PRO A 604 -13.71 -17.21 -26.69
C PRO A 604 -12.54 -17.54 -27.63
N ASP A 605 -12.69 -17.23 -28.94
CA ASP A 605 -11.67 -17.46 -29.97
C ASP A 605 -10.60 -16.35 -30.02
N HIS A 606 -10.65 -15.36 -29.10
CA HIS A 606 -9.65 -14.30 -29.06
C HIS A 606 -8.28 -14.88 -28.63
N PRO A 607 -7.17 -14.61 -29.36
CA PRO A 607 -5.87 -15.23 -29.10
C PRO A 607 -5.38 -15.09 -27.65
N GLN A 608 -5.70 -14.00 -27.00
CA GLN A 608 -5.33 -13.77 -25.60
C GLN A 608 -6.14 -14.63 -24.62
N ILE A 609 -7.42 -14.92 -24.93
CA ILE A 609 -8.24 -15.84 -24.12
C ILE A 609 -7.75 -17.27 -24.31
N GLU A 610 -7.52 -17.67 -25.55
CA GLU A 610 -6.98 -18.99 -25.88
C GLU A 610 -5.66 -19.26 -25.16
N GLU A 611 -4.75 -18.28 -25.14
CA GLU A 611 -3.47 -18.38 -24.44
C GLU A 611 -3.64 -18.50 -22.92
N ILE A 612 -4.62 -17.81 -22.31
CA ILE A 612 -4.91 -17.91 -20.88
C ILE A 612 -5.46 -19.30 -20.53
N ILE A 613 -6.25 -19.90 -21.43
CA ILE A 613 -6.89 -21.20 -21.22
C ILE A 613 -5.92 -22.35 -21.44
N THR A 614 -5.15 -22.31 -22.52
CA THR A 614 -4.29 -23.43 -22.98
C THR A 614 -2.84 -23.27 -22.55
N GLY A 615 -2.40 -22.03 -22.32
CA GLY A 615 -1.03 -21.68 -22.03
C GLY A 615 -0.72 -21.47 -20.55
N SER A 616 0.46 -20.94 -20.31
CA SER A 616 0.89 -20.46 -19.01
C SER A 616 0.95 -18.93 -19.02
N TYR A 617 0.90 -18.33 -17.82
CA TYR A 617 1.16 -16.88 -17.71
C TYR A 617 2.52 -16.50 -18.32
N GLU A 618 3.52 -17.37 -18.23
CA GLU A 618 4.85 -17.15 -18.80
C GLU A 618 4.78 -17.03 -20.34
N GLY A 619 4.06 -17.93 -21.01
CA GLY A 619 3.86 -17.87 -22.48
C GLY A 619 3.12 -16.63 -22.92
N PHE A 620 2.04 -16.28 -22.22
CA PHE A 620 1.28 -15.06 -22.44
C PHE A 620 2.15 -13.79 -22.28
N ALA A 621 2.90 -13.71 -21.17
CA ALA A 621 3.75 -12.57 -20.86
C ALA A 621 4.87 -12.38 -21.92
N LYS A 622 5.43 -13.49 -22.43
CA LYS A 622 6.46 -13.44 -23.50
C LYS A 622 5.90 -12.86 -24.77
N LYS A 623 4.73 -13.33 -25.23
CA LYS A 623 4.07 -12.75 -26.44
C LYS A 623 3.79 -11.26 -26.24
N LEU A 624 3.28 -10.88 -25.09
CA LEU A 624 2.98 -9.49 -24.79
C LEU A 624 4.25 -8.62 -24.70
N LEU A 625 5.38 -9.16 -24.23
CA LEU A 625 6.67 -8.47 -24.29
C LEU A 625 7.11 -8.22 -25.73
N GLU A 626 6.96 -9.19 -26.64
CA GLU A 626 7.27 -9.04 -28.05
C GLU A 626 6.41 -7.96 -28.72
N GLU A 627 5.11 -7.93 -28.44
CA GLU A 627 4.19 -6.88 -28.91
C GLU A 627 4.61 -5.48 -28.40
N ARG A 628 4.96 -5.35 -27.13
CA ARG A 628 5.41 -4.08 -26.55
C ARG A 628 6.76 -3.62 -27.10
N LYS A 629 7.66 -4.56 -27.40
CA LYS A 629 8.94 -4.28 -28.03
C LYS A 629 8.76 -3.71 -29.43
N SER A 630 7.91 -4.32 -30.25
CA SER A 630 7.61 -3.85 -31.61
C SER A 630 6.93 -2.49 -31.59
N SER A 631 6.01 -2.26 -30.65
CA SER A 631 5.27 -1.01 -30.45
C SER A 631 6.08 0.10 -29.77
N LYS A 632 7.28 -0.18 -29.29
CA LYS A 632 8.16 0.77 -28.57
C LYS A 632 7.43 1.43 -27.39
N ILE A 633 6.79 0.62 -26.54
CA ILE A 633 6.10 1.06 -25.32
C ILE A 633 6.72 0.37 -24.07
N PRO A 634 6.43 0.82 -22.84
CA PRO A 634 6.94 0.18 -21.64
C PRO A 634 6.68 -1.34 -21.61
N PRO A 635 7.67 -2.14 -21.19
CA PRO A 635 8.92 -1.78 -20.51
C PRO A 635 10.12 -1.47 -21.43
N PHE A 636 9.98 -1.43 -22.75
CA PHE A 636 11.09 -1.17 -23.70
C PHE A 636 11.37 0.33 -23.89
N THR A 637 10.46 1.17 -23.46
CA THR A 637 10.65 2.62 -23.30
C THR A 637 10.25 3.03 -21.90
N PHE A 638 10.70 4.21 -21.48
CA PHE A 638 10.31 4.85 -20.22
C PHE A 638 9.21 5.85 -20.50
N GLN A 639 8.24 5.93 -19.61
CA GLN A 639 7.09 6.81 -19.76
C GLN A 639 6.98 7.75 -18.53
N ALA A 640 6.61 9.00 -18.80
CA ALA A 640 6.09 9.90 -17.80
C ALA A 640 4.82 10.57 -18.32
N LYS A 641 3.99 11.08 -17.42
CA LYS A 641 2.80 11.87 -17.75
C LYS A 641 2.83 13.20 -16.99
N ILE A 642 2.37 14.24 -17.67
CA ILE A 642 2.04 15.52 -17.02
C ILE A 642 0.53 15.68 -17.10
N PHE A 643 -0.10 15.81 -15.93
CA PHE A 643 -1.53 16.06 -15.79
C PHE A 643 -1.80 17.54 -15.51
N ALA A 644 -2.88 18.04 -16.06
CA ALA A 644 -3.42 19.36 -15.77
C ALA A 644 -4.91 19.27 -15.48
N GLU A 645 -5.39 19.88 -14.42
CA GLU A 645 -6.78 19.83 -13.96
C GLU A 645 -7.29 21.26 -13.68
N SER A 646 -8.43 21.61 -14.21
CA SER A 646 -9.11 22.87 -13.90
C SER A 646 -10.62 22.76 -14.07
N PRO A 647 -11.41 23.72 -13.52
CA PRO A 647 -12.86 23.76 -13.75
C PRO A 647 -13.28 23.98 -15.21
N LYS A 648 -12.35 24.42 -16.07
CA LYS A 648 -12.59 24.69 -17.48
C LYS A 648 -11.65 23.84 -18.35
N SER A 649 -12.19 23.01 -19.26
CA SER A 649 -11.43 22.04 -20.08
C SER A 649 -10.31 22.71 -20.87
N LEU A 650 -10.60 23.77 -21.61
CA LEU A 650 -9.63 24.50 -22.44
C LEU A 650 -8.47 25.08 -21.62
N VAL A 651 -8.70 25.50 -20.38
CA VAL A 651 -7.65 26.05 -19.51
C VAL A 651 -6.61 24.97 -19.16
N SER A 652 -7.04 23.73 -18.92
CA SER A 652 -6.13 22.60 -18.67
C SER A 652 -5.31 22.25 -19.92
N ARG A 653 -5.96 22.21 -21.10
CA ARG A 653 -5.28 21.97 -22.37
C ARG A 653 -4.25 23.05 -22.69
N ASP A 654 -4.66 24.31 -22.64
CA ASP A 654 -3.84 25.46 -23.01
C ASP A 654 -2.67 25.63 -22.03
N PHE A 655 -2.83 25.24 -20.77
CA PHE A 655 -1.75 25.18 -19.80
C PHE A 655 -0.62 24.24 -20.27
N ILE A 656 -0.95 23.03 -20.71
CA ILE A 656 0.06 22.06 -21.21
C ILE A 656 0.69 22.56 -22.52
N LEU A 657 -0.09 23.12 -23.44
CA LEU A 657 0.44 23.70 -24.70
C LEU A 657 1.41 24.84 -24.41
N ASN A 658 1.05 25.77 -23.53
CA ASN A 658 1.92 26.87 -23.13
C ASN A 658 3.21 26.38 -22.44
N LEU A 659 3.11 25.31 -21.65
CA LEU A 659 4.28 24.68 -21.02
C LEU A 659 5.25 24.18 -22.09
N LEU A 660 4.76 23.45 -23.09
CA LEU A 660 5.56 22.93 -24.20
C LEU A 660 6.21 24.03 -25.05
N ASN A 661 5.42 25.08 -25.41
CA ASN A 661 5.90 26.17 -26.25
C ASN A 661 7.00 27.01 -25.57
N ARG A 662 6.97 27.10 -24.25
CA ARG A 662 7.96 27.86 -23.47
C ARG A 662 9.16 27.02 -23.02
N ALA A 663 9.12 25.72 -23.25
CA ALA A 663 10.19 24.81 -22.85
C ALA A 663 11.39 24.95 -23.79
N ASN A 664 12.48 25.47 -23.26
CA ASN A 664 13.75 25.48 -23.99
C ASN A 664 14.51 24.17 -23.70
N VAL A 665 14.08 23.12 -24.38
CA VAL A 665 14.69 21.78 -24.27
C VAL A 665 15.81 21.66 -25.31
N ASP A 666 16.96 21.14 -24.87
CA ASP A 666 18.07 20.81 -25.77
C ASP A 666 17.58 19.94 -26.94
N GLU A 667 17.97 20.31 -28.18
CA GLU A 667 17.52 19.64 -29.41
C GLU A 667 17.82 18.12 -29.39
N LYS A 668 18.97 17.69 -28.83
CA LYS A 668 19.32 16.27 -28.69
C LYS A 668 18.39 15.54 -27.74
N VAL A 669 17.97 16.20 -26.65
CA VAL A 669 17.01 15.62 -25.70
C VAL A 669 15.63 15.55 -26.38
N LYS A 670 15.20 16.61 -27.06
CA LYS A 670 13.91 16.69 -27.75
C LYS A 670 13.78 15.62 -28.83
N ALA A 671 14.81 15.39 -29.65
CA ALA A 671 14.84 14.37 -30.68
C ALA A 671 14.72 12.92 -30.13
N ASN A 672 15.07 12.69 -28.85
CA ASN A 672 15.00 11.39 -28.19
C ASN A 672 13.75 11.21 -27.31
N VAL A 673 12.77 12.13 -27.40
CA VAL A 673 11.54 12.09 -26.62
C VAL A 673 10.36 12.15 -27.57
N ARG A 674 9.45 11.19 -27.44
CA ARG A 674 8.16 11.17 -28.17
C ARG A 674 7.07 11.72 -27.27
N LEU A 675 6.35 12.74 -27.74
CA LEU A 675 5.24 13.38 -27.04
C LEU A 675 3.92 12.90 -27.65
N VAL A 676 2.96 12.60 -26.79
CA VAL A 676 1.58 12.24 -27.19
C VAL A 676 0.62 13.09 -26.37
N GLY A 677 -0.08 13.98 -27.04
CA GLY A 677 -0.98 14.94 -26.43
C GLY A 677 -0.53 16.41 -26.60
N PRO A 678 -1.19 17.36 -25.88
CA PRO A 678 -2.17 17.13 -24.82
C PRO A 678 -3.48 16.49 -25.31
N LEU A 679 -3.93 15.45 -24.59
CA LEU A 679 -5.18 14.76 -24.82
C LEU A 679 -6.05 14.84 -23.56
N PRO A 680 -7.39 14.81 -23.70
CA PRO A 680 -8.25 14.62 -22.54
C PRO A 680 -7.94 13.26 -21.89
N SER A 681 -7.92 13.22 -20.55
CA SER A 681 -7.78 11.95 -19.84
C SER A 681 -8.97 11.03 -20.16
N VAL A 682 -8.83 9.71 -20.02
CA VAL A 682 -9.89 8.71 -20.27
C VAL A 682 -11.20 9.08 -19.55
N MET A 683 -11.10 9.64 -18.34
CA MET A 683 -12.20 10.33 -17.68
C MET A 683 -11.89 11.82 -17.72
N GLU A 684 -12.38 12.52 -18.74
CA GLU A 684 -12.08 13.95 -18.92
C GLU A 684 -12.56 14.78 -17.75
N LYS A 685 -13.77 14.52 -17.24
CA LYS A 685 -14.36 15.25 -16.10
C LYS A 685 -14.44 14.35 -14.86
N LYS A 686 -13.82 14.79 -13.75
CA LYS A 686 -13.88 14.10 -12.45
C LYS A 686 -14.01 15.12 -11.32
N SER A 687 -14.98 14.91 -10.43
CA SER A 687 -15.22 15.80 -9.26
C SER A 687 -15.37 17.28 -9.63
N GLY A 688 -15.98 17.57 -10.78
CA GLY A 688 -16.22 18.93 -11.26
C GLY A 688 -15.04 19.59 -11.97
N VAL A 689 -13.89 18.91 -12.14
CA VAL A 689 -12.73 19.40 -12.87
C VAL A 689 -12.45 18.60 -14.11
N TYR A 690 -11.98 19.27 -15.16
CA TYR A 690 -11.56 18.67 -16.42
C TYR A 690 -10.06 18.35 -16.38
N ARG A 691 -9.70 17.20 -16.92
CA ARG A 691 -8.38 16.60 -16.85
C ARG A 691 -7.79 16.39 -18.23
N TRP A 692 -6.61 16.95 -18.44
CA TRP A 692 -5.82 16.78 -19.66
C TRP A 692 -4.47 16.19 -19.32
N GLU A 693 -3.91 15.40 -20.21
CA GLU A 693 -2.64 14.74 -20.01
C GLU A 693 -1.72 14.82 -21.23
N LEU A 694 -0.44 14.92 -20.95
CA LEU A 694 0.65 14.78 -21.90
C LEU A 694 1.45 13.54 -21.54
N SER A 695 1.49 12.57 -22.44
CA SER A 695 2.34 11.39 -22.30
C SER A 695 3.69 11.62 -22.97
N ILE A 696 4.77 11.29 -22.28
CA ILE A 696 6.15 11.51 -22.66
C ILE A 696 6.86 10.16 -22.65
N PHE A 697 7.42 9.75 -23.80
CA PHE A 697 8.12 8.47 -23.95
C PHE A 697 9.56 8.70 -24.39
N SER A 698 10.50 7.92 -23.87
CA SER A 698 11.88 7.91 -24.32
C SER A 698 12.49 6.50 -24.18
N ALA A 699 13.36 6.12 -25.10
CA ALA A 699 14.16 4.92 -24.99
C ALA A 699 15.27 5.08 -23.91
N SER A 700 15.61 6.32 -23.55
CA SER A 700 16.62 6.66 -22.54
C SER A 700 15.99 7.29 -21.32
N ARG A 701 16.17 6.66 -20.17
CA ARG A 701 15.72 7.20 -18.87
C ARG A 701 16.37 8.58 -18.60
N SER A 702 17.64 8.73 -18.91
CA SER A 702 18.36 9.99 -18.74
C SER A 702 17.73 11.13 -19.56
N ASN A 703 17.37 10.87 -20.84
CA ASN A 703 16.74 11.88 -21.68
C ASN A 703 15.32 12.22 -21.20
N LEU A 704 14.58 11.22 -20.72
CA LEU A 704 13.27 11.46 -20.11
C LEU A 704 13.39 12.41 -18.90
N HIS A 705 14.32 12.14 -17.98
CA HIS A 705 14.49 12.99 -16.79
C HIS A 705 15.02 14.39 -17.14
N LYS A 706 15.97 14.52 -18.08
CA LYS A 706 16.41 15.84 -18.56
C LYS A 706 15.25 16.67 -19.14
N PHE A 707 14.35 16.03 -19.89
CA PHE A 707 13.16 16.66 -20.39
C PHE A 707 12.24 17.11 -19.24
N LEU A 708 12.00 16.22 -18.27
CA LEU A 708 11.17 16.50 -17.11
C LEU A 708 11.74 17.59 -16.20
N ASP A 709 13.07 17.71 -16.07
CA ASP A 709 13.72 18.79 -15.30
C ASP A 709 13.35 20.16 -15.87
N VAL A 710 13.39 20.30 -17.21
CA VAL A 710 12.98 21.54 -17.89
C VAL A 710 11.49 21.79 -17.67
N MET A 711 10.64 20.76 -17.83
CA MET A 711 9.20 20.91 -17.61
C MET A 711 8.90 21.31 -16.16
N GLN A 712 9.55 20.67 -15.20
CA GLN A 712 9.37 20.94 -13.77
C GLN A 712 9.71 22.38 -13.43
N SER A 713 10.86 22.91 -13.89
CA SER A 713 11.25 24.29 -13.61
C SER A 713 10.18 25.27 -14.13
N ARG A 714 9.63 25.02 -15.33
CA ARG A 714 8.56 25.84 -15.91
C ARG A 714 7.22 25.72 -15.21
N LEU A 715 6.90 24.55 -14.69
CA LEU A 715 5.66 24.32 -13.92
C LEU A 715 5.67 25.15 -12.63
N TYR A 716 6.82 25.27 -11.95
CA TYR A 716 6.93 26.08 -10.74
C TYR A 716 6.98 27.58 -11.03
N ASP A 717 7.53 28.01 -12.17
CA ASP A 717 7.60 29.42 -12.58
C ASP A 717 6.28 29.97 -13.15
N ALA A 718 5.35 29.12 -13.54
CA ALA A 718 4.16 29.52 -14.26
C ALA A 718 3.14 30.23 -13.34
N LYS A 719 2.86 31.52 -13.59
CA LYS A 719 1.76 32.26 -12.94
C LYS A 719 0.39 31.54 -13.09
N ALA A 720 0.20 30.83 -14.20
CA ALA A 720 -0.99 30.02 -14.47
C ALA A 720 -1.15 28.82 -13.53
N SER A 721 -0.11 28.37 -12.84
CA SER A 721 -0.16 27.27 -11.88
C SER A 721 -1.10 27.53 -10.68
N LYS A 722 -1.49 28.77 -10.43
CA LYS A 722 -2.46 29.11 -9.39
C LYS A 722 -3.91 28.74 -9.75
N GLN A 723 -4.22 28.57 -11.03
CA GLN A 723 -5.58 28.23 -11.52
C GLN A 723 -5.71 26.79 -11.99
N VAL A 724 -4.58 26.10 -12.21
CA VAL A 724 -4.50 24.75 -12.73
C VAL A 724 -3.77 23.88 -11.72
N ARG A 725 -4.39 22.79 -11.31
CA ARG A 725 -3.68 21.74 -10.56
C ARG A 725 -2.91 20.88 -11.57
N TRP A 726 -1.65 20.64 -11.29
CA TRP A 726 -0.81 19.83 -12.14
C TRP A 726 -0.04 18.79 -11.33
N ALA A 727 0.37 17.73 -12.00
CA ALA A 727 1.22 16.68 -11.42
C ALA A 727 2.09 16.04 -12.50
N ILE A 728 3.28 15.60 -12.10
CA ILE A 728 4.14 14.72 -12.88
C ILE A 728 3.99 13.31 -12.34
N ASP A 729 3.84 12.33 -13.21
CA ASP A 729 3.80 10.91 -12.88
C ASP A 729 4.86 10.18 -13.70
N VAL A 730 5.91 9.72 -13.04
CA VAL A 730 6.99 8.93 -13.66
C VAL A 730 6.65 7.46 -13.51
N ASP A 731 6.82 6.69 -14.59
CA ASP A 731 6.43 5.28 -14.71
C ASP A 731 4.96 5.06 -14.27
N PRO A 732 4.00 5.69 -14.98
CA PRO A 732 2.59 5.57 -14.66
C PRO A 732 2.12 4.12 -14.89
N LEU A 733 1.35 3.58 -13.95
CA LEU A 733 0.78 2.23 -14.07
C LEU A 733 -0.65 2.24 -14.62
N SER A 734 -1.29 3.38 -14.75
CA SER A 734 -2.67 3.49 -15.23
C SER A 734 -2.84 4.72 -16.11
N SER A 735 -3.70 4.59 -17.12
CA SER A 735 -4.17 5.71 -17.95
C SER A 735 -5.44 6.36 -17.40
N ILE A 736 -5.97 5.89 -16.28
CA ILE A 736 -7.26 6.31 -15.72
C ILE A 736 -7.08 7.21 -14.52
#